data_e926ebd4b42073b75b5d05af9896f7de
#
_entry.id   e926ebd4b42073b75b5d05af9896f7de
#
_cell.length_a   1.000
_cell.length_b   1.000
_cell.length_c   1.000
_cell.angle_alpha   90.00
_cell.angle_beta   90.00
_cell.angle_gamma   90.00
#
_symmetry.space_group_name_H-M   'P 1'
#
loop_
_entity.id
_entity.type
_entity.pdbx_description
1 polymer ?
#
loop_
_entity_poly.entity_id
_entity_poly.type
_entity_poly.pdbx_seq_one_letter_code
_entity_poly.pdbx_strand_id
1 'polypeptide(L)'
;MNQHTRRIGLAVAATVILGAQTAHAVCQIPLAIGQNTGNANVMILLDNSGSMNEALTSSAYNKATRYTGNFSRTSTYSIGTSGTYSPRSFRSTWPTTPTAFLVASDQGESGDYDGNYLNWVYFHATATQRAAIPTVTRIQSAKAAVTTFLSNVTDVRLGFEIFEANSNGGTILSDVGSSVSSIQSQVNGIRARTSTPLAEASVTALNYFATTGSSAPIQAPCQKSFLIIVTDGLPTSDTTVPSYIRDTNANGFYLDEVASYMYRNDLRPDMDGIQNVSTFTIGFNLDANLLQLSADNGGGDYFSITDGVGLAQALTSSFNTIAARVAAGAAVSVVSSEDRSSNRLFRARYESQTWRGFLESFALPYHSGAHPLWDAGALLADRSASTRRIFTTTSGTSLTNFTTSNASALQTLLGASTLTAASNVITYVRGDSVAGSRSRNGWKLGDIVDPAPVMVGKPASYINESGYTAFRTAQASRREVLYVAANDGMLHCFDAETGAEQWAYIPKDQLPRLADLMDPTYCHNYYLNMTPAAYDIKVGTSWRTYVIGGEAQGGNGLFALDVTSPEPDSVRLVWDISPAALKGAWSAPSMVRDRTLGRSVFVIGTGYDANNAQANLLVIDPLDGTILRTIALGTSAAGNKVTKTVAFDRDFDGAEDLLYAGDLMGNLWRVDLTPNTWAVSKLFSGTQPIQAPPIISTDDLERPMLYFGTGKFLVTGDPSSTVGQTLFGIIDNGSGSTLFATDLVDQTTSITPLTSGSRGWRINMSNTGERVIRSAALISGILYIPTFAPTTAACAGGGQSWLYTLDFADGSAPDRYAGGENNSINGRNQSMGDGILADPAVDLVNEQLLLQSSNAVLLTEDISADLKKLLVRSWRQKWN
;
A
#
# COMPACT_ATOMS: atom_id res chain seq x y z
N MET A 1 78.81 51.02 5.42
CA MET A 1 77.65 51.75 6.04
C MET A 1 76.36 50.94 5.78
N ASN A 2 75.72 50.61 6.90
CA ASN A 2 74.40 50.11 7.07
C ASN A 2 74.07 48.62 7.06
N GLN A 3 74.01 48.25 8.11
CA GLN A 3 73.10 47.67 9.11
C GLN A 3 72.22 46.52 8.64
N HIS A 4 72.69 45.33 9.14
CA HIS A 4 71.86 44.11 9.18
C HIS A 4 70.80 44.22 10.27
N THR A 5 69.54 43.94 9.93
CA THR A 5 68.52 43.57 10.91
C THR A 5 68.07 42.13 10.65
N ARG A 6 68.44 41.27 11.54
CA ARG A 6 67.96 39.89 11.62
C ARG A 6 66.45 39.91 12.06
N ARG A 7 65.61 39.27 11.30
CA ARG A 7 64.26 38.89 11.74
C ARG A 7 64.28 37.42 12.11
N ILE A 8 64.00 37.14 13.36
CA ILE A 8 63.72 35.82 13.90
C ILE A 8 62.29 35.47 13.48
N GLY A 9 62.17 34.45 12.70
CA GLY A 9 60.83 33.89 12.38
C GLY A 9 60.39 32.89 13.44
N LEU A 10 59.32 33.19 14.17
CA LEU A 10 58.63 32.23 15.00
C LEU A 10 57.79 31.34 14.09
N ALA A 11 58.10 30.07 14.01
CA ALA A 11 57.26 29.06 13.40
C ALA A 11 56.14 28.72 14.40
N VAL A 12 54.91 29.18 14.14
CA VAL A 12 53.72 28.70 14.83
C VAL A 12 53.26 27.45 14.11
N ALA A 13 53.46 26.30 14.72
CA ALA A 13 52.86 25.06 14.28
C ALA A 13 51.32 25.12 14.55
N ALA A 14 50.53 25.43 13.53
CA ALA A 14 49.08 25.27 13.58
C ALA A 14 48.73 23.78 13.47
N THR A 15 48.43 23.16 14.60
CA THR A 15 47.83 21.82 14.64
C THR A 15 46.41 21.95 14.10
N VAL A 16 46.23 21.56 12.85
CA VAL A 16 44.87 21.40 12.27
C VAL A 16 44.28 20.16 12.91
N ILE A 17 43.40 20.35 13.89
CA ILE A 17 42.50 19.31 14.37
C ILE A 17 41.46 19.14 13.23
N LEU A 18 41.67 18.14 12.38
CA LEU A 18 40.58 17.62 11.56
C LEU A 18 39.54 16.98 12.50
N GLY A 19 38.57 17.76 12.91
CA GLY A 19 37.34 17.20 13.42
C GLY A 19 36.73 16.36 12.29
N ALA A 20 36.64 15.05 12.47
CA ALA A 20 35.78 14.21 11.66
C ALA A 20 34.35 14.74 11.82
N GLN A 21 33.92 15.59 10.91
CA GLN A 21 32.47 15.82 10.75
C GLN A 21 31.92 14.47 10.34
N THR A 22 31.15 13.85 11.24
CA THR A 22 30.24 12.80 10.87
C THR A 22 29.33 13.39 9.78
N ALA A 23 29.51 12.95 8.55
CA ALA A 23 28.59 13.27 7.48
C ALA A 23 27.24 12.75 7.95
N HIS A 24 26.36 13.67 8.35
CA HIS A 24 24.95 13.30 8.57
C HIS A 24 24.47 12.75 7.23
N ALA A 25 24.00 11.50 7.25
CA ALA A 25 23.41 10.88 6.08
C ALA A 25 22.27 11.78 5.59
N VAL A 26 22.29 12.12 4.30
CA VAL A 26 21.20 12.89 3.68
C VAL A 26 19.98 11.99 3.70
N CYS A 27 18.86 12.46 4.24
CA CYS A 27 17.59 11.73 4.28
C CYS A 27 17.17 11.29 2.88
N GLN A 28 16.94 10.01 2.70
CA GLN A 28 16.47 9.41 1.44
C GLN A 28 14.94 9.29 1.44
N ILE A 29 14.26 10.42 1.37
CA ILE A 29 12.79 10.44 1.34
C ILE A 29 12.32 10.01 -0.07
N PRO A 30 11.44 9.01 -0.18
CA PRO A 30 10.86 8.60 -1.47
C PRO A 30 10.22 9.78 -2.19
N LEU A 31 10.52 9.98 -3.48
CA LEU A 31 10.02 11.10 -4.28
C LEU A 31 8.49 11.10 -4.44
N ALA A 32 7.88 9.93 -4.29
CA ALA A 32 6.43 9.74 -4.39
C ALA A 32 5.64 10.22 -3.17
N ILE A 33 6.31 10.54 -2.07
CA ILE A 33 5.65 11.04 -0.87
C ILE A 33 5.33 12.50 -1.10
N GLY A 34 4.05 12.82 -1.34
CA GLY A 34 3.55 14.17 -1.14
C GLY A 34 3.92 14.62 0.28
N GLN A 35 4.31 15.87 0.46
CA GLN A 35 4.68 16.38 1.79
C GLN A 35 3.45 16.37 2.70
N ASN A 36 3.15 15.23 3.30
CA ASN A 36 2.13 15.12 4.34
C ASN A 36 2.77 15.61 5.65
N THR A 37 2.52 16.85 6.00
CA THR A 37 3.27 17.57 7.04
C THR A 37 2.62 17.53 8.43
N GLY A 38 1.62 16.65 8.66
CA GLY A 38 0.98 16.56 9.99
C GLY A 38 0.12 15.31 10.17
N ASN A 39 -0.06 14.89 11.43
CA ASN A 39 -1.01 13.84 11.77
C ASN A 39 -2.41 14.21 11.29
N ALA A 40 -3.16 13.24 10.77
CA ALA A 40 -4.53 13.45 10.31
C ALA A 40 -5.43 14.02 11.41
N ASN A 41 -6.34 14.87 11.02
CA ASN A 41 -7.39 15.39 11.89
C ASN A 41 -8.63 14.49 11.77
N VAL A 42 -9.16 14.01 12.89
CA VAL A 42 -10.38 13.21 12.92
C VAL A 42 -11.35 13.82 13.92
N MET A 43 -12.49 14.30 13.44
CA MET A 43 -13.61 14.73 14.27
C MET A 43 -14.65 13.61 14.34
N ILE A 44 -15.05 13.22 15.53
CA ILE A 44 -16.14 12.27 15.75
C ILE A 44 -17.38 13.07 16.15
N LEU A 45 -18.43 13.05 15.33
CA LEU A 45 -19.75 13.58 15.62
C LEU A 45 -20.63 12.43 16.11
N LEU A 46 -20.92 12.43 17.41
CA LEU A 46 -21.78 11.41 18.01
C LEU A 46 -23.19 11.95 18.26
N ASP A 47 -24.15 11.26 17.75
CA ASP A 47 -25.58 11.49 17.98
C ASP A 47 -25.89 11.40 19.49
N ASN A 48 -26.48 12.44 20.03
CA ASN A 48 -27.02 12.52 21.38
C ASN A 48 -28.50 12.92 21.38
N SER A 49 -29.22 12.59 20.30
CA SER A 49 -30.68 12.76 20.19
C SER A 49 -31.45 11.87 21.18
N GLY A 50 -32.72 12.19 21.38
CA GLY A 50 -33.56 11.46 22.34
C GLY A 50 -33.70 9.96 22.02
N SER A 51 -33.63 9.56 20.74
CA SER A 51 -33.68 8.15 20.31
C SER A 51 -32.49 7.31 20.82
N MET A 52 -31.36 7.95 21.07
CA MET A 52 -30.18 7.29 21.66
C MET A 52 -30.41 6.79 23.10
N ASN A 53 -31.49 7.23 23.78
CA ASN A 53 -31.92 6.67 25.07
C ASN A 53 -32.69 5.35 24.93
N GLU A 54 -33.06 4.93 23.73
CA GLU A 54 -33.74 3.65 23.55
C GLU A 54 -32.83 2.49 23.99
N ALA A 55 -33.44 1.55 24.73
CA ALA A 55 -32.78 0.32 25.15
C ALA A 55 -32.45 -0.53 23.91
N LEU A 56 -31.27 -1.13 23.91
CA LEU A 56 -30.93 -2.09 22.86
C LEU A 56 -31.88 -3.30 22.91
N THR A 57 -32.37 -3.71 21.75
CA THR A 57 -33.29 -4.85 21.66
C THR A 57 -32.52 -6.16 21.57
N SER A 58 -33.14 -7.24 22.03
CA SER A 58 -32.62 -8.60 21.86
C SER A 58 -32.53 -8.96 20.37
N SER A 59 -31.52 -9.68 19.94
CA SER A 59 -31.42 -10.24 18.59
C SER A 59 -32.56 -11.23 18.26
N ALA A 60 -33.21 -11.77 19.26
CA ALA A 60 -34.40 -12.63 19.09
C ALA A 60 -35.69 -11.85 18.85
N TYR A 61 -35.70 -10.51 19.01
CA TYR A 61 -36.85 -9.66 18.75
C TYR A 61 -36.98 -9.31 17.26
N ASN A 62 -38.14 -9.51 16.70
CA ASN A 62 -38.43 -9.09 15.31
C ASN A 62 -39.29 -7.84 15.30
N LYS A 63 -38.71 -6.69 14.97
CA LYS A 63 -39.39 -5.38 14.92
C LYS A 63 -40.61 -5.36 13.94
N ALA A 64 -40.56 -6.15 12.88
CA ALA A 64 -41.63 -6.23 11.90
C ALA A 64 -42.84 -7.03 12.41
N THR A 65 -42.68 -7.85 13.44
CA THR A 65 -43.74 -8.63 14.02
C THR A 65 -44.56 -7.78 15.01
N ARG A 66 -45.90 -7.79 14.90
CA ARG A 66 -46.80 -7.13 15.84
C ARG A 66 -47.08 -8.04 17.02
N TYR A 67 -46.48 -7.76 18.15
CA TYR A 67 -46.69 -8.55 19.37
C TYR A 67 -47.93 -8.06 20.14
N THR A 68 -48.76 -9.00 20.59
CA THR A 68 -49.91 -8.71 21.43
C THR A 68 -49.50 -8.57 22.90
N GLY A 69 -50.10 -7.62 23.62
CA GLY A 69 -49.81 -7.36 25.01
C GLY A 69 -50.46 -6.08 25.54
N ASN A 70 -50.09 -5.64 26.69
CA ASN A 70 -50.72 -4.50 27.37
C ASN A 70 -50.09 -3.13 27.05
N PHE A 71 -48.99 -3.11 26.31
CA PHE A 71 -48.32 -1.87 25.91
C PHE A 71 -48.84 -1.39 24.57
N SER A 72 -49.04 -0.08 24.45
CA SER A 72 -49.34 0.53 23.17
C SER A 72 -48.10 0.39 22.27
N ARG A 73 -48.26 -0.24 21.12
CA ARG A 73 -47.17 -0.55 20.17
C ARG A 73 -46.55 0.67 19.52
N THR A 74 -47.24 1.79 19.56
CA THR A 74 -46.75 3.07 18.97
C THR A 74 -46.27 4.06 20.02
N SER A 75 -46.18 3.64 21.27
CA SER A 75 -45.73 4.50 22.38
C SER A 75 -44.40 4.07 22.90
N THR A 76 -43.57 5.05 23.30
CA THR A 76 -42.33 4.84 24.00
C THR A 76 -42.55 4.95 25.50
N TYR A 77 -41.86 4.13 26.27
CA TYR A 77 -42.00 4.03 27.69
C TYR A 77 -40.65 4.19 28.39
N SER A 78 -40.50 5.20 29.23
CA SER A 78 -39.34 5.36 30.06
C SER A 78 -39.53 4.59 31.37
N ILE A 79 -38.60 3.70 31.72
CA ILE A 79 -38.70 2.86 32.91
C ILE A 79 -37.52 3.16 33.81
N GLY A 80 -37.79 3.76 34.95
CA GLY A 80 -36.76 3.99 35.95
C GLY A 80 -36.31 2.69 36.66
N THR A 81 -35.11 2.70 37.21
CA THR A 81 -34.50 1.56 37.96
C THR A 81 -35.31 1.09 39.16
N SER A 82 -36.29 1.88 39.64
CA SER A 82 -37.27 1.51 40.64
C SER A 82 -38.48 0.75 40.09
N GLY A 83 -38.53 0.47 38.80
CA GLY A 83 -39.69 -0.17 38.13
C GLY A 83 -40.89 0.75 37.94
N THR A 84 -40.70 2.06 38.16
CA THR A 84 -41.76 3.08 37.93
C THR A 84 -41.74 3.51 36.45
N TYR A 85 -42.90 3.43 35.84
CA TYR A 85 -43.12 3.73 34.40
C TYR A 85 -43.60 5.18 34.24
N SER A 86 -43.16 5.85 33.22
CA SER A 86 -43.74 7.11 32.74
C SER A 86 -44.17 6.93 31.27
N PRO A 87 -45.38 7.31 30.89
CA PRO A 87 -46.23 8.30 31.48
C PRO A 87 -47.15 7.73 32.58
N ARG A 88 -47.65 8.58 33.51
CA ARG A 88 -48.44 8.27 34.71
C ARG A 88 -49.78 7.57 34.49
N SER A 89 -50.11 7.07 33.31
CA SER A 89 -51.35 6.42 32.98
C SER A 89 -51.38 4.89 33.24
N PHE A 90 -50.42 4.38 33.93
CA PHE A 90 -50.24 2.96 34.21
C PHE A 90 -51.05 2.47 35.41
N ARG A 91 -51.88 1.46 35.13
CA ARG A 91 -52.72 0.83 36.15
C ARG A 91 -51.98 -0.31 36.89
N SER A 92 -52.37 -0.57 38.12
CA SER A 92 -51.86 -1.49 39.11
C SER A 92 -51.94 -2.99 38.77
N THR A 93 -52.09 -3.38 37.51
CA THR A 93 -52.25 -4.78 37.07
C THR A 93 -51.12 -5.29 36.18
N TRP A 94 -49.96 -4.76 36.32
CA TRP A 94 -48.78 -5.21 35.54
C TRP A 94 -48.18 -6.47 36.15
N PRO A 95 -47.70 -7.42 35.32
CA PRO A 95 -47.07 -8.60 35.84
C PRO A 95 -45.88 -8.20 36.74
N THR A 96 -45.78 -8.78 37.94
CA THR A 96 -44.61 -8.71 38.78
C THR A 96 -43.41 -9.25 37.99
N THR A 97 -42.48 -8.40 37.71
CA THR A 97 -41.61 -8.55 36.58
C THR A 97 -40.20 -8.94 36.94
N PRO A 98 -39.47 -9.66 36.08
CA PRO A 98 -38.05 -9.65 36.16
C PRO A 98 -37.54 -8.27 35.78
N THR A 99 -37.00 -7.51 36.72
CA THR A 99 -36.29 -6.23 36.48
C THR A 99 -34.95 -6.42 35.79
N ALA A 100 -34.58 -7.66 35.55
CA ALA A 100 -33.27 -8.03 35.01
C ALA A 100 -32.91 -7.50 33.63
N PHE A 101 -33.88 -7.01 32.84
CA PHE A 101 -33.65 -6.43 31.50
C PHE A 101 -33.64 -4.88 31.52
N LEU A 102 -33.87 -4.27 32.69
CA LEU A 102 -33.93 -2.82 32.80
C LEU A 102 -32.53 -2.22 32.71
N VAL A 103 -32.43 -1.18 31.89
CA VAL A 103 -31.19 -0.42 31.73
C VAL A 103 -30.95 0.44 32.96
N ALA A 104 -29.71 0.45 33.45
CA ALA A 104 -29.32 1.37 34.50
C ALA A 104 -29.36 2.83 33.99
N SER A 105 -29.80 3.79 34.83
CA SER A 105 -29.78 5.20 34.44
C SER A 105 -28.36 5.68 34.20
N ASP A 106 -28.18 6.47 33.14
CA ASP A 106 -26.93 7.12 32.79
C ASP A 106 -27.12 8.64 32.79
N GLN A 107 -26.26 9.36 33.51
CA GLN A 107 -26.31 10.83 33.65
C GLN A 107 -27.70 11.37 34.07
N GLY A 108 -28.47 10.55 34.79
CA GLY A 108 -29.82 10.88 35.25
C GLY A 108 -30.95 10.61 34.26
N GLU A 109 -30.63 10.04 33.09
CA GLU A 109 -31.62 9.58 32.12
C GLU A 109 -31.93 8.10 32.33
N SER A 110 -33.20 7.73 32.14
CA SER A 110 -33.69 6.34 32.18
C SER A 110 -33.77 5.81 30.77
N GLY A 111 -33.62 4.50 30.57
CA GLY A 111 -33.80 3.87 29.28
C GLY A 111 -35.22 3.96 28.76
N ASP A 112 -35.37 4.23 27.47
CA ASP A 112 -36.63 4.25 26.76
C ASP A 112 -36.86 2.91 26.04
N TYR A 113 -38.13 2.46 26.03
CA TYR A 113 -38.53 1.16 25.46
C TYR A 113 -39.72 1.32 24.52
N ASP A 114 -39.57 0.75 23.32
CA ASP A 114 -40.73 0.62 22.40
C ASP A 114 -41.79 -0.30 22.97
N GLY A 115 -43.08 0.09 22.85
CA GLY A 115 -44.17 -0.71 23.42
C GLY A 115 -44.36 -2.05 22.77
N ASN A 116 -44.04 -2.22 21.47
CA ASN A 116 -44.08 -3.51 20.81
C ASN A 116 -42.96 -4.43 21.32
N TYR A 117 -41.79 -3.86 21.63
CA TYR A 117 -40.69 -4.57 22.27
C TYR A 117 -41.07 -5.03 23.67
N LEU A 118 -41.67 -4.16 24.48
CA LEU A 118 -42.17 -4.54 25.81
C LEU A 118 -43.20 -5.64 25.75
N ASN A 119 -44.13 -5.61 24.77
CA ASN A 119 -45.08 -6.70 24.57
C ASN A 119 -44.33 -8.02 24.29
N TRP A 120 -43.28 -7.99 23.43
CA TRP A 120 -42.51 -9.19 23.18
C TRP A 120 -41.83 -9.67 24.46
N VAL A 121 -41.13 -8.80 25.20
CA VAL A 121 -40.38 -9.14 26.40
C VAL A 121 -41.27 -9.81 27.43
N TYR A 122 -42.43 -9.24 27.70
CA TYR A 122 -43.30 -9.70 28.76
C TYR A 122 -44.16 -10.88 28.40
N PHE A 123 -44.62 -10.98 27.17
CA PHE A 123 -45.68 -11.93 26.80
C PHE A 123 -45.22 -12.99 25.78
N HIS A 124 -44.10 -12.80 25.11
CA HIS A 124 -43.67 -13.68 24.02
C HIS A 124 -42.26 -14.24 24.19
N ALA A 125 -41.37 -13.52 24.83
CA ALA A 125 -40.00 -13.98 25.01
C ALA A 125 -39.89 -15.14 26.01
N THR A 126 -39.09 -16.13 25.68
CA THR A 126 -38.76 -17.24 26.61
C THR A 126 -37.86 -16.75 27.73
N ALA A 127 -37.71 -17.54 28.82
CA ALA A 127 -36.80 -17.21 29.92
C ALA A 127 -35.35 -17.06 29.42
N THR A 128 -34.89 -17.89 28.51
CA THR A 128 -33.55 -17.82 27.90
C THR A 128 -33.37 -16.56 27.08
N GLN A 129 -34.38 -16.20 26.28
CA GLN A 129 -34.36 -14.96 25.48
C GLN A 129 -34.33 -13.71 26.38
N ARG A 130 -35.11 -13.72 27.48
CA ARG A 130 -35.09 -12.62 28.43
C ARG A 130 -33.73 -12.48 29.16
N ALA A 131 -33.10 -13.57 29.49
CA ALA A 131 -31.77 -13.55 30.12
C ALA A 131 -30.66 -13.02 29.19
N ALA A 132 -30.90 -13.05 27.87
CA ALA A 132 -29.97 -12.54 26.85
C ALA A 132 -30.32 -11.11 26.39
N ILE A 133 -31.26 -10.41 27.02
CA ILE A 133 -31.60 -9.03 26.67
C ILE A 133 -30.45 -8.11 27.09
N PRO A 134 -29.95 -7.23 26.18
CA PRO A 134 -28.99 -6.20 26.56
C PRO A 134 -29.56 -5.24 27.62
N THR A 135 -28.78 -4.89 28.63
CA THR A 135 -29.18 -3.98 29.73
C THR A 135 -28.56 -2.60 29.58
N VAL A 136 -28.38 -2.14 28.35
CA VAL A 136 -27.77 -0.85 28.00
C VAL A 136 -28.64 -0.13 26.96
N THR A 137 -28.61 1.20 26.95
CA THR A 137 -29.17 2.04 25.90
C THR A 137 -28.20 2.14 24.71
N ARG A 138 -28.69 2.65 23.58
CA ARG A 138 -27.85 2.94 22.42
C ARG A 138 -26.72 3.91 22.78
N ILE A 139 -27.00 5.00 23.54
CA ILE A 139 -25.98 5.95 23.95
C ILE A 139 -24.92 5.33 24.88
N GLN A 140 -25.32 4.47 25.83
CA GLN A 140 -24.37 3.76 26.68
C GLN A 140 -23.47 2.84 25.88
N SER A 141 -24.04 2.13 24.92
CA SER A 141 -23.29 1.25 24.01
C SER A 141 -22.34 2.06 23.10
N ALA A 142 -22.81 3.20 22.57
CA ALA A 142 -22.00 4.09 21.77
C ALA A 142 -20.83 4.70 22.55
N LYS A 143 -21.07 5.18 23.78
CA LYS A 143 -20.00 5.68 24.69
C LYS A 143 -18.93 4.63 24.92
N ALA A 144 -19.35 3.38 25.23
CA ALA A 144 -18.42 2.29 25.47
C ALA A 144 -17.59 1.96 24.23
N ALA A 145 -18.22 1.90 23.06
CA ALA A 145 -17.54 1.65 21.78
C ALA A 145 -16.54 2.76 21.43
N VAL A 146 -16.95 4.03 21.53
CA VAL A 146 -16.08 5.19 21.28
C VAL A 146 -14.92 5.22 22.30
N THR A 147 -15.17 4.96 23.58
CA THR A 147 -14.11 4.91 24.59
C THR A 147 -13.10 3.80 24.32
N THR A 148 -13.57 2.62 23.90
CA THR A 148 -12.70 1.50 23.52
C THR A 148 -11.88 1.85 22.29
N PHE A 149 -12.50 2.43 21.27
CA PHE A 149 -11.84 2.90 20.07
C PHE A 149 -10.73 3.91 20.41
N LEU A 150 -11.05 4.95 21.19
CA LEU A 150 -10.11 6.00 21.61
C LEU A 150 -8.88 5.46 22.34
N SER A 151 -9.02 4.35 23.05
CA SER A 151 -7.92 3.73 23.80
C SER A 151 -6.91 3.01 22.89
N ASN A 152 -7.32 2.67 21.67
CA ASN A 152 -6.50 1.90 20.72
C ASN A 152 -5.97 2.73 19.54
N VAL A 153 -6.38 3.99 19.44
CA VAL A 153 -6.00 4.87 18.32
C VAL A 153 -4.73 5.64 18.67
N THR A 154 -3.79 5.63 17.73
CA THR A 154 -2.53 6.41 17.79
C THR A 154 -2.35 7.20 16.49
N ASP A 155 -1.45 8.18 16.54
CA ASP A 155 -0.92 8.87 15.35
C ASP A 155 -1.95 9.70 14.55
N VAL A 156 -3.06 10.11 15.20
CA VAL A 156 -4.03 11.08 14.70
C VAL A 156 -4.34 12.14 15.74
N ARG A 157 -4.85 13.26 15.28
CA ARG A 157 -5.36 14.35 16.11
C ARG A 157 -6.87 14.21 16.21
N LEU A 158 -7.37 13.82 17.37
CA LEU A 158 -8.78 13.55 17.61
C LEU A 158 -9.49 14.79 18.13
N GLY A 159 -10.71 15.03 17.66
CA GLY A 159 -11.70 15.97 18.19
C GLY A 159 -13.04 15.26 18.41
N PHE A 160 -13.93 15.92 19.14
CA PHE A 160 -15.23 15.35 19.47
C PHE A 160 -16.35 16.37 19.46
N GLU A 161 -17.44 16.03 18.77
CA GLU A 161 -18.62 16.87 18.55
C GLU A 161 -19.91 16.11 18.89
N ILE A 162 -20.93 16.82 19.33
CA ILE A 162 -22.31 16.32 19.54
C ILE A 162 -23.31 17.30 19.01
N PHE A 163 -24.59 16.92 18.90
CA PHE A 163 -25.66 17.85 18.60
C PHE A 163 -25.88 18.85 19.72
N GLU A 164 -26.22 20.10 19.39
CA GLU A 164 -26.47 21.15 20.35
C GLU A 164 -27.86 21.00 21.02
N ALA A 165 -27.91 21.19 22.33
CA ALA A 165 -29.13 20.90 23.11
C ALA A 165 -30.30 21.87 22.88
N ASN A 166 -30.05 23.11 22.44
CA ASN A 166 -31.05 24.16 22.36
C ASN A 166 -31.17 24.85 21.00
N SER A 167 -30.43 24.38 20.00
CA SER A 167 -30.45 24.92 18.64
C SER A 167 -30.26 23.80 17.61
N ASN A 168 -30.43 24.13 16.34
CA ASN A 168 -30.09 23.24 15.26
C ASN A 168 -28.62 23.44 14.93
N GLY A 169 -27.74 22.50 15.29
CA GLY A 169 -26.31 22.57 15.04
C GLY A 169 -25.51 21.55 15.86
N GLY A 170 -24.21 21.72 15.85
CA GLY A 170 -23.26 20.92 16.60
C GLY A 170 -22.60 21.72 17.73
N THR A 171 -22.07 21.02 18.72
CA THR A 171 -21.22 21.56 19.77
C THR A 171 -19.93 20.77 19.82
N ILE A 172 -18.81 21.45 19.56
CA ILE A 172 -17.48 20.85 19.69
C ILE A 172 -17.12 20.79 21.17
N LEU A 173 -17.07 19.59 21.73
CA LEU A 173 -16.74 19.34 23.12
C LEU A 173 -15.23 19.21 23.34
N SER A 174 -14.51 18.80 22.31
CA SER A 174 -13.05 18.68 22.36
C SER A 174 -12.48 19.08 21.00
N ASP A 175 -11.55 20.01 20.99
CA ASP A 175 -10.84 20.44 19.79
C ASP A 175 -9.99 19.30 19.22
N VAL A 176 -9.77 19.29 17.91
CA VAL A 176 -8.86 18.38 17.24
C VAL A 176 -7.45 18.52 17.79
N GLY A 177 -6.90 17.42 18.30
CA GLY A 177 -5.61 17.36 19.01
C GLY A 177 -5.73 17.35 20.51
N SER A 178 -6.97 17.30 21.06
CA SER A 178 -7.19 17.06 22.49
C SER A 178 -6.67 15.69 22.93
N SER A 179 -6.30 15.57 24.21
CA SER A 179 -5.84 14.27 24.75
C SER A 179 -6.99 13.26 24.79
N VAL A 180 -6.67 11.99 24.56
CA VAL A 180 -7.63 10.89 24.60
C VAL A 180 -8.41 10.88 25.93
N SER A 181 -7.74 11.10 27.06
CA SER A 181 -8.38 11.15 28.38
C SER A 181 -9.39 12.31 28.52
N SER A 182 -9.09 13.46 27.90
CA SER A 182 -10.03 14.60 27.85
C SER A 182 -11.28 14.23 27.07
N ILE A 183 -11.11 13.66 25.88
CA ILE A 183 -12.24 13.24 25.01
C ILE A 183 -13.09 12.17 25.73
N GLN A 184 -12.46 11.15 26.33
CA GLN A 184 -13.16 10.10 27.08
C GLN A 184 -13.99 10.69 28.24
N SER A 185 -13.49 11.72 28.93
CA SER A 185 -14.23 12.43 29.98
C SER A 185 -15.48 13.11 29.40
N GLN A 186 -15.37 13.77 28.25
CA GLN A 186 -16.51 14.40 27.58
C GLN A 186 -17.53 13.36 27.10
N VAL A 187 -17.08 12.27 26.46
CA VAL A 187 -17.92 11.16 26.00
C VAL A 187 -18.76 10.59 27.14
N ASN A 188 -18.13 10.35 28.29
CA ASN A 188 -18.84 9.82 29.47
C ASN A 188 -19.92 10.77 30.01
N GLY A 189 -19.75 12.09 29.84
CA GLY A 189 -20.69 13.11 30.31
C GLY A 189 -21.91 13.36 29.40
N ILE A 190 -21.98 12.75 28.20
CA ILE A 190 -23.05 13.02 27.21
C ILE A 190 -24.41 12.58 27.74
N ARG A 191 -25.43 13.36 27.38
CA ARG A 191 -26.87 13.07 27.64
C ARG A 191 -27.63 13.03 26.31
N ALA A 192 -28.48 12.04 26.12
CA ALA A 192 -29.30 11.90 24.92
C ALA A 192 -30.60 12.68 25.09
N ARG A 193 -30.64 13.90 24.59
CA ARG A 193 -31.79 14.83 24.80
C ARG A 193 -32.12 15.75 23.63
N THR A 194 -31.39 15.70 22.53
CA THR A 194 -31.51 16.64 21.44
C THR A 194 -32.46 16.14 20.34
N SER A 195 -32.73 16.99 19.34
CA SER A 195 -33.16 16.60 18.01
C SER A 195 -31.97 15.98 17.24
N THR A 196 -32.16 15.63 15.96
CA THR A 196 -31.14 15.02 15.10
C THR A 196 -30.80 15.97 13.94
N PRO A 197 -30.09 17.10 14.15
CA PRO A 197 -29.74 18.10 13.13
C PRO A 197 -28.44 17.71 12.43
N LEU A 198 -28.45 16.63 11.62
CA LEU A 198 -27.23 16.06 11.02
C LEU A 198 -26.51 17.03 10.09
N ALA A 199 -27.22 17.71 9.19
CA ALA A 199 -26.61 18.67 8.27
C ALA A 199 -26.08 19.90 9.00
N GLU A 200 -26.85 20.47 9.93
CA GLU A 200 -26.42 21.66 10.67
C GLU A 200 -25.23 21.37 11.60
N ALA A 201 -25.16 20.17 12.21
CA ALA A 201 -24.01 19.75 12.98
C ALA A 201 -22.80 19.55 12.05
N SER A 202 -22.99 18.96 10.87
CA SER A 202 -21.91 18.88 9.88
C SER A 202 -21.45 20.24 9.36
N VAL A 203 -22.36 21.25 9.31
CA VAL A 203 -21.98 22.66 9.02
C VAL A 203 -21.15 23.24 10.17
N THR A 204 -21.40 22.85 11.42
CA THR A 204 -20.53 23.23 12.55
C THR A 204 -19.13 22.69 12.37
N ALA A 205 -18.97 21.40 12.01
CA ALA A 205 -17.68 20.80 11.66
C ALA A 205 -17.03 21.50 10.46
N LEU A 206 -17.80 21.80 9.38
CA LEU A 206 -17.34 22.55 8.21
C LEU A 206 -16.71 23.88 8.63
N ASN A 207 -17.43 24.68 9.40
CA ASN A 207 -16.97 26.00 9.87
C ASN A 207 -15.73 25.86 10.77
N TYR A 208 -15.67 24.84 11.60
CA TYR A 208 -14.53 24.53 12.46
C TYR A 208 -13.27 24.23 11.63
N PHE A 209 -13.37 23.36 10.64
CA PHE A 209 -12.24 23.04 9.78
C PHE A 209 -11.81 24.20 8.88
N ALA A 210 -12.71 25.13 8.59
CA ALA A 210 -12.43 26.34 7.83
C ALA A 210 -11.78 27.46 8.67
N THR A 211 -11.66 27.29 10.00
CA THR A 211 -11.04 28.34 10.85
C THR A 211 -9.57 28.53 10.52
N THR A 212 -9.09 29.79 10.70
CA THR A 212 -7.70 30.16 10.45
C THR A 212 -6.99 30.57 11.76
N GLY A 213 -5.66 30.62 11.71
CA GLY A 213 -4.84 31.04 12.86
C GLY A 213 -4.23 29.85 13.63
N SER A 214 -3.57 30.15 14.75
CA SER A 214 -2.74 29.18 15.50
C SER A 214 -3.55 28.09 16.21
N SER A 215 -4.85 28.31 16.44
CA SER A 215 -5.76 27.31 17.03
C SER A 215 -6.58 26.57 16.01
N ALA A 216 -6.38 26.82 14.71
CA ALA A 216 -7.10 26.12 13.66
C ALA A 216 -6.85 24.61 13.71
N PRO A 217 -7.85 23.75 13.40
CA PRO A 217 -7.65 22.31 13.38
C PRO A 217 -6.67 21.90 12.28
N ILE A 218 -6.74 22.51 11.09
CA ILE A 218 -5.80 22.28 10.00
C ILE A 218 -4.60 23.22 10.22
N GLN A 219 -3.44 22.64 10.50
CA GLN A 219 -2.22 23.35 10.91
C GLN A 219 -1.11 23.34 9.86
N ALA A 220 -1.24 22.49 8.84
CA ALA A 220 -0.23 22.35 7.80
C ALA A 220 -0.87 22.09 6.44
N PRO A 221 -0.23 22.55 5.34
CA PRO A 221 -0.58 22.10 3.99
C PRO A 221 -0.64 20.57 3.93
N CYS A 222 -1.55 20.01 3.14
CA CYS A 222 -1.71 18.57 2.92
C CYS A 222 -2.16 17.75 4.16
N GLN A 223 -2.44 18.37 5.28
CA GLN A 223 -2.97 17.68 6.45
C GLN A 223 -4.37 17.16 6.15
N LYS A 224 -4.53 15.85 6.10
CA LYS A 224 -5.82 15.21 5.82
C LYS A 224 -6.77 15.39 7.00
N SER A 225 -8.05 15.65 6.70
CA SER A 225 -9.08 15.86 7.71
C SER A 225 -10.30 14.99 7.44
N PHE A 226 -10.90 14.47 8.51
CA PHE A 226 -11.98 13.50 8.44
C PHE A 226 -13.06 13.81 9.46
N LEU A 227 -14.33 13.58 9.07
CA LEU A 227 -15.50 13.60 9.94
C LEU A 227 -16.11 12.21 9.99
N ILE A 228 -16.28 11.63 11.17
CA ILE A 228 -16.98 10.35 11.38
C ILE A 228 -18.30 10.66 12.09
N ILE A 229 -19.42 10.41 11.43
CA ILE A 229 -20.76 10.62 11.95
C ILE A 229 -21.32 9.29 12.46
N VAL A 230 -21.74 9.26 13.72
CA VAL A 230 -22.41 8.11 14.34
C VAL A 230 -23.81 8.53 14.72
N THR A 231 -24.86 7.97 14.10
CA THR A 231 -26.27 8.32 14.37
C THR A 231 -27.18 7.10 14.36
N ASP A 232 -28.27 7.15 15.16
CA ASP A 232 -29.31 6.13 15.19
C ASP A 232 -30.63 6.59 14.54
N GLY A 233 -30.66 7.80 13.94
CA GLY A 233 -31.81 8.43 13.40
C GLY A 233 -31.59 9.16 12.08
N LEU A 234 -32.67 9.32 11.32
CA LEU A 234 -32.73 10.26 10.21
C LEU A 234 -32.86 11.69 10.74
N PRO A 235 -32.47 12.72 9.96
CA PRO A 235 -32.60 14.10 10.36
C PRO A 235 -34.03 14.47 10.73
N THR A 236 -34.19 15.19 11.82
CA THR A 236 -35.50 15.70 12.27
C THR A 236 -35.68 17.19 12.05
N SER A 237 -34.66 17.92 11.67
CA SER A 237 -34.67 19.38 11.56
C SER A 237 -33.58 19.91 10.62
N ASP A 238 -33.25 19.22 9.55
CA ASP A 238 -32.23 19.59 8.55
C ASP A 238 -32.78 20.72 7.64
N THR A 239 -32.89 21.94 8.13
CA THR A 239 -33.53 23.03 7.39
C THR A 239 -32.69 24.31 7.27
N THR A 240 -31.55 24.40 7.99
CA THR A 240 -30.79 25.63 8.10
C THR A 240 -29.32 25.42 7.74
N VAL A 241 -29.05 25.25 6.46
CA VAL A 241 -27.69 25.20 5.89
C VAL A 241 -27.35 26.51 5.18
N PRO A 242 -26.07 26.85 4.98
CA PRO A 242 -25.64 28.01 4.21
C PRO A 242 -26.25 28.00 2.81
N SER A 243 -26.66 29.14 2.29
CA SER A 243 -27.37 29.29 1.00
C SER A 243 -26.59 28.81 -0.23
N TYR A 244 -25.26 28.63 -0.10
CA TYR A 244 -24.44 28.07 -1.15
C TYR A 244 -24.49 26.52 -1.19
N ILE A 245 -25.02 25.85 -0.16
CA ILE A 245 -25.30 24.43 -0.11
C ILE A 245 -26.76 24.23 -0.52
N ARG A 246 -26.99 23.51 -1.59
CA ARG A 246 -28.33 23.33 -2.15
C ARG A 246 -28.65 21.86 -2.26
N ASP A 247 -29.87 21.49 -1.93
CA ASP A 247 -30.42 20.16 -2.18
C ASP A 247 -30.41 19.88 -3.70
N THR A 248 -29.44 19.10 -4.14
CA THR A 248 -29.18 18.82 -5.57
C THR A 248 -29.99 17.62 -6.10
N ASN A 249 -30.44 16.77 -5.20
CA ASN A 249 -31.19 15.53 -5.52
C ASN A 249 -32.65 15.59 -5.11
N ALA A 250 -33.09 16.72 -4.53
CA ALA A 250 -34.46 16.98 -4.09
C ALA A 250 -35.00 15.93 -3.09
N ASN A 251 -34.12 15.40 -2.25
CA ASN A 251 -34.50 14.41 -1.21
C ASN A 251 -35.04 15.09 0.07
N GLY A 252 -34.92 16.40 0.18
CA GLY A 252 -35.38 17.20 1.32
C GLY A 252 -34.43 17.18 2.52
N PHE A 253 -33.23 16.63 2.37
CA PHE A 253 -32.15 16.62 3.35
C PHE A 253 -30.92 17.29 2.77
N TYR A 254 -29.98 17.72 3.62
CA TYR A 254 -28.80 18.44 3.19
C TYR A 254 -27.47 17.79 3.65
N LEU A 255 -27.53 16.68 4.35
CA LEU A 255 -26.33 16.04 4.90
C LEU A 255 -25.33 15.62 3.80
N ASP A 256 -25.84 15.02 2.73
CA ASP A 256 -25.03 14.56 1.61
C ASP A 256 -24.44 15.72 0.79
N GLU A 257 -25.12 16.87 0.70
CA GLU A 257 -24.58 18.08 0.08
C GLU A 257 -23.51 18.75 0.95
N VAL A 258 -23.71 18.77 2.28
CA VAL A 258 -22.68 19.28 3.21
C VAL A 258 -21.42 18.43 3.12
N ALA A 259 -21.58 17.10 3.13
CA ALA A 259 -20.48 16.16 2.96
C ALA A 259 -19.76 16.36 1.61
N SER A 260 -20.53 16.49 0.52
CA SER A 260 -20.00 16.78 -0.82
C SER A 260 -19.23 18.10 -0.86
N TYR A 261 -19.76 19.14 -0.22
CA TYR A 261 -19.11 20.46 -0.16
C TYR A 261 -17.78 20.38 0.59
N MET A 262 -17.74 19.74 1.77
CA MET A 262 -16.53 19.57 2.56
C MET A 262 -15.45 18.77 1.82
N TYR A 263 -15.85 17.81 1.01
CA TYR A 263 -14.91 16.95 0.28
C TYR A 263 -14.36 17.61 -0.99
N ARG A 264 -15.19 18.40 -1.72
CA ARG A 264 -14.82 18.93 -3.04
C ARG A 264 -14.20 20.31 -3.00
N ASN A 265 -14.36 21.06 -1.91
CA ASN A 265 -13.88 22.43 -1.82
C ASN A 265 -12.67 22.56 -0.90
N ASP A 266 -11.85 23.55 -1.20
CA ASP A 266 -10.75 23.95 -0.35
C ASP A 266 -11.31 24.81 0.80
N LEU A 267 -11.19 24.28 2.02
CA LEU A 267 -11.68 24.97 3.23
C LEU A 267 -10.64 25.94 3.81
N ARG A 268 -9.39 25.90 3.34
CA ARG A 268 -8.29 26.74 3.81
C ARG A 268 -7.51 27.35 2.64
N PRO A 269 -8.13 28.20 1.85
CA PRO A 269 -7.48 28.82 0.68
C PRO A 269 -6.31 29.76 1.06
N ASP A 270 -6.06 29.94 2.35
CA ASP A 270 -4.89 30.63 2.90
C ASP A 270 -3.64 29.72 2.98
N MET A 271 -3.77 28.44 2.68
CA MET A 271 -2.70 27.44 2.64
C MET A 271 -2.50 26.91 1.22
N ASP A 272 -1.31 26.41 0.94
CA ASP A 272 -1.03 25.74 -0.33
C ASP A 272 -1.78 24.39 -0.44
N GLY A 273 -2.33 24.11 -1.61
CA GLY A 273 -3.06 22.89 -1.93
C GLY A 273 -4.53 22.94 -1.53
N ILE A 274 -5.21 21.79 -1.55
CA ILE A 274 -6.63 21.66 -1.20
C ILE A 274 -6.73 21.05 0.19
N GLN A 275 -7.32 21.78 1.13
CA GLN A 275 -7.63 21.30 2.47
C GLN A 275 -9.13 21.01 2.54
N ASN A 276 -9.47 19.74 2.42
CA ASN A 276 -10.84 19.25 2.44
C ASN A 276 -11.07 18.25 3.59
N VAL A 277 -12.33 17.85 3.81
CA VAL A 277 -12.73 16.90 4.84
C VAL A 277 -13.50 15.76 4.19
N SER A 278 -13.04 14.51 4.42
CA SER A 278 -13.80 13.32 4.02
C SER A 278 -14.77 12.91 5.11
N THR A 279 -16.00 12.51 4.74
CA THR A 279 -17.08 12.18 5.68
C THR A 279 -17.40 10.69 5.66
N PHE A 280 -17.27 10.04 6.83
CA PHE A 280 -17.67 8.64 7.07
C PHE A 280 -18.98 8.64 7.86
N THR A 281 -19.86 7.69 7.59
CA THR A 281 -21.14 7.59 8.28
C THR A 281 -21.38 6.20 8.85
N ILE A 282 -21.88 6.14 10.08
CA ILE A 282 -22.19 4.91 10.79
C ILE A 282 -23.64 4.99 11.27
N GLY A 283 -24.52 4.19 10.69
CA GLY A 283 -25.91 4.02 11.11
C GLY A 283 -26.01 3.00 12.23
N PHE A 284 -26.30 3.44 13.45
CA PHE A 284 -26.44 2.58 14.62
C PHE A 284 -27.89 2.10 14.77
N ASN A 285 -28.14 0.85 14.48
CA ASN A 285 -29.48 0.25 14.38
C ASN A 285 -30.36 0.95 13.31
N LEU A 286 -29.70 1.54 12.32
CA LEU A 286 -30.28 2.31 11.23
C LEU A 286 -29.59 1.91 9.92
N ASP A 287 -30.37 1.57 8.93
CA ASP A 287 -29.93 1.42 7.54
C ASP A 287 -30.65 2.48 6.70
N ALA A 288 -29.89 3.43 6.16
CA ALA A 288 -30.46 4.61 5.53
C ALA A 288 -29.67 5.06 4.31
N ASN A 289 -30.35 5.19 3.18
CA ASN A 289 -29.76 5.65 1.92
C ASN A 289 -29.12 7.04 2.03
N LEU A 290 -29.65 7.93 2.89
CA LEU A 290 -29.06 9.26 3.13
C LEU A 290 -27.62 9.14 3.69
N LEU A 291 -27.38 8.22 4.62
CA LEU A 291 -26.05 8.03 5.20
C LEU A 291 -25.07 7.44 4.17
N GLN A 292 -25.55 6.53 3.33
CA GLN A 292 -24.76 6.00 2.21
C GLN A 292 -24.39 7.12 1.24
N LEU A 293 -25.35 7.92 0.78
CA LEU A 293 -25.12 9.05 -0.12
C LEU A 293 -24.15 10.07 0.48
N SER A 294 -24.28 10.33 1.78
CA SER A 294 -23.39 11.28 2.49
C SER A 294 -21.95 10.79 2.54
N ALA A 295 -21.74 9.49 2.74
CA ALA A 295 -20.41 8.90 2.69
C ALA A 295 -19.85 8.91 1.26
N ASP A 296 -20.62 8.46 0.28
CA ASP A 296 -20.22 8.40 -1.14
C ASP A 296 -19.86 9.81 -1.67
N ASN A 297 -20.71 10.81 -1.43
CA ASN A 297 -20.48 12.19 -1.84
C ASN A 297 -19.36 12.86 -1.03
N GLY A 298 -19.19 12.46 0.23
CA GLY A 298 -18.17 12.94 1.16
C GLY A 298 -16.83 12.21 1.03
N GLY A 299 -16.71 11.27 0.11
CA GLY A 299 -15.47 10.52 -0.12
C GLY A 299 -15.07 9.63 1.06
N GLY A 300 -16.02 9.08 1.82
CA GLY A 300 -15.83 8.13 2.92
C GLY A 300 -16.53 6.81 2.69
N ASP A 301 -16.71 6.03 3.77
CA ASP A 301 -17.41 4.75 3.75
C ASP A 301 -18.64 4.80 4.68
N TYR A 302 -19.67 4.02 4.35
CA TYR A 302 -20.87 3.84 5.16
C TYR A 302 -20.91 2.49 5.85
N PHE A 303 -21.33 2.45 7.10
CA PHE A 303 -21.53 1.24 7.89
C PHE A 303 -22.91 1.23 8.51
N SER A 304 -23.67 0.14 8.38
CA SER A 304 -24.91 -0.12 9.13
C SER A 304 -24.64 -1.20 10.17
N ILE A 305 -24.84 -0.88 11.45
CA ILE A 305 -24.51 -1.75 12.59
C ILE A 305 -25.69 -1.82 13.57
N THR A 306 -25.77 -2.91 14.32
CA THR A 306 -26.92 -3.18 15.21
C THR A 306 -26.57 -3.17 16.69
N ASP A 307 -25.29 -3.20 17.05
CA ASP A 307 -24.83 -3.29 18.45
C ASP A 307 -23.52 -2.55 18.70
N GLY A 308 -23.07 -2.49 19.94
CA GLY A 308 -21.84 -1.77 20.30
C GLY A 308 -20.56 -2.46 19.84
N VAL A 309 -20.57 -3.76 19.60
CA VAL A 309 -19.41 -4.48 19.05
C VAL A 309 -19.24 -4.09 17.59
N GLY A 310 -20.33 -4.12 16.83
CA GLY A 310 -20.37 -3.63 15.46
C GLY A 310 -19.95 -2.16 15.35
N LEU A 311 -20.36 -1.30 16.30
CA LEU A 311 -19.95 0.11 16.33
C LEU A 311 -18.43 0.24 16.55
N ALA A 312 -17.86 -0.50 17.49
CA ALA A 312 -16.41 -0.47 17.72
C ALA A 312 -15.63 -0.97 16.48
N GLN A 313 -16.17 -1.98 15.79
CA GLN A 313 -15.61 -2.48 14.54
C GLN A 313 -15.71 -1.45 13.40
N ALA A 314 -16.88 -0.80 13.23
CA ALA A 314 -17.09 0.22 12.20
C ALA A 314 -16.18 1.44 12.42
N LEU A 315 -16.03 1.91 13.66
CA LEU A 315 -15.08 2.97 14.01
C LEU A 315 -13.64 2.56 13.71
N THR A 316 -13.27 1.33 14.06
CA THR A 316 -11.93 0.80 13.75
C THR A 316 -11.71 0.69 12.24
N SER A 317 -12.72 0.29 11.49
CA SER A 317 -12.68 0.19 10.03
C SER A 317 -12.57 1.55 9.35
N SER A 318 -13.36 2.54 9.79
CA SER A 318 -13.24 3.93 9.32
C SER A 318 -11.83 4.45 9.60
N PHE A 319 -11.29 4.19 10.79
CA PHE A 319 -9.93 4.59 11.14
C PHE A 319 -8.87 3.90 10.28
N ASN A 320 -9.02 2.61 10.00
CA ASN A 320 -8.10 1.88 9.12
C ASN A 320 -8.12 2.45 7.70
N THR A 321 -9.29 2.84 7.18
CA THR A 321 -9.42 3.55 5.90
C THR A 321 -8.73 4.92 5.97
N ILE A 322 -8.91 5.68 7.07
CA ILE A 322 -8.24 6.96 7.31
C ILE A 322 -6.72 6.76 7.36
N ALA A 323 -6.24 5.81 8.13
CA ALA A 323 -4.81 5.48 8.22
C ALA A 323 -4.23 5.07 6.86
N ALA A 324 -4.98 4.29 6.06
CA ALA A 324 -4.58 3.94 4.71
C ALA A 324 -4.49 5.16 3.78
N ARG A 325 -5.39 6.14 3.90
CA ARG A 325 -5.37 7.40 3.10
C ARG A 325 -4.26 8.37 3.51
N VAL A 326 -3.72 8.21 4.71
CA VAL A 326 -2.56 8.97 5.21
C VAL A 326 -1.26 8.22 4.89
N ALA A 327 -1.33 6.91 4.71
CA ALA A 327 -0.20 6.07 4.34
C ALA A 327 0.20 6.24 2.88
N ALA A 328 1.45 5.94 2.57
CA ALA A 328 1.91 5.77 1.20
C ALA A 328 1.82 4.31 0.78
N GLY A 329 1.33 4.05 -0.42
CA GLY A 329 1.18 2.70 -0.97
C GLY A 329 2.44 2.20 -1.63
N ALA A 330 2.70 0.91 -1.47
CA ALA A 330 3.74 0.18 -2.17
C ALA A 330 3.13 -0.71 -3.28
N ALA A 331 3.84 -1.72 -3.74
CA ALA A 331 3.36 -2.63 -4.77
C ALA A 331 2.38 -3.69 -4.22
N VAL A 332 1.55 -4.21 -5.10
CA VAL A 332 0.58 -5.28 -4.83
C VAL A 332 1.04 -6.58 -5.48
N SER A 333 0.77 -7.69 -4.83
CA SER A 333 0.93 -9.02 -5.42
C SER A 333 -0.38 -9.81 -5.32
N VAL A 334 -0.79 -10.39 -6.44
CA VAL A 334 -1.98 -11.25 -6.51
C VAL A 334 -1.57 -12.71 -6.67
N VAL A 335 -2.24 -13.55 -5.92
CA VAL A 335 -2.18 -14.98 -6.11
C VAL A 335 -3.57 -15.48 -6.42
N SER A 336 -3.86 -15.55 -7.71
CA SER A 336 -5.01 -16.26 -8.23
C SER A 336 -4.51 -17.29 -9.24
N SER A 337 -4.60 -18.56 -8.93
CA SER A 337 -4.39 -19.64 -9.90
C SER A 337 -5.21 -20.85 -9.51
N GLU A 338 -5.73 -21.57 -10.51
CA GLU A 338 -6.46 -22.81 -10.33
C GLU A 338 -5.67 -23.90 -9.57
N ASP A 339 -4.33 -23.76 -9.55
CA ASP A 339 -3.41 -24.73 -8.92
C ASP A 339 -3.02 -24.38 -7.47
N ARG A 340 -3.54 -23.28 -6.88
CA ARG A 340 -3.18 -22.81 -5.55
C ARG A 340 -4.37 -22.73 -4.61
N SER A 341 -4.13 -23.04 -3.34
CA SER A 341 -5.18 -23.13 -2.32
C SER A 341 -5.67 -21.77 -1.81
N SER A 342 -4.88 -20.70 -2.00
CA SER A 342 -5.20 -19.37 -1.52
C SER A 342 -5.60 -18.44 -2.65
N ASN A 343 -6.87 -18.05 -2.67
CA ASN A 343 -7.40 -17.02 -3.55
C ASN A 343 -7.29 -15.67 -2.81
N ARG A 344 -6.09 -15.09 -2.81
CA ARG A 344 -5.73 -13.93 -1.97
C ARG A 344 -4.96 -12.87 -2.72
N LEU A 345 -5.21 -11.63 -2.31
CA LEU A 345 -4.45 -10.44 -2.64
C LEU A 345 -3.56 -10.08 -1.45
N PHE A 346 -2.30 -9.74 -1.71
CA PHE A 346 -1.36 -9.23 -0.72
C PHE A 346 -0.95 -7.80 -1.07
N ARG A 347 -1.11 -6.89 -0.10
CA ARG A 347 -0.84 -5.47 -0.26
C ARG A 347 0.22 -5.01 0.73
N ALA A 348 1.28 -4.37 0.22
CA ALA A 348 2.24 -3.66 1.04
C ALA A 348 1.92 -2.16 1.07
N ARG A 349 2.09 -1.53 2.23
CA ARG A 349 1.99 -0.07 2.42
C ARG A 349 2.85 0.39 3.58
N TYR A 350 3.03 1.69 3.75
CA TYR A 350 3.80 2.27 4.85
C TYR A 350 3.26 3.64 5.27
N GLU A 351 3.59 4.05 6.49
CA GLU A 351 3.35 5.39 7.01
C GLU A 351 4.63 6.22 6.91
N SER A 352 4.56 7.32 6.15
CA SER A 352 5.74 8.16 5.88
C SER A 352 6.26 8.96 7.08
N GLN A 353 5.44 9.15 8.11
CA GLN A 353 5.83 9.89 9.31
C GLN A 353 6.52 9.01 10.35
N THR A 354 6.04 7.79 10.50
CA THR A 354 6.54 6.84 11.51
C THR A 354 7.50 5.82 10.93
N TRP A 355 7.49 5.67 9.59
CA TRP A 355 8.22 4.64 8.85
C TRP A 355 7.84 3.23 9.31
N ARG A 356 6.54 3.03 9.55
CA ARG A 356 5.93 1.73 9.83
C ARG A 356 5.53 1.07 8.52
N GLY A 357 5.86 -0.20 8.37
CA GLY A 357 5.43 -1.03 7.25
C GLY A 357 4.21 -1.87 7.62
N PHE A 358 3.38 -2.14 6.62
CA PHE A 358 2.19 -2.99 6.70
C PHE A 358 2.21 -3.97 5.55
N LEU A 359 1.87 -5.21 5.82
CA LEU A 359 1.63 -6.23 4.81
C LEU A 359 0.29 -6.89 5.11
N GLU A 360 -0.66 -6.67 4.24
CA GLU A 360 -2.07 -7.02 4.44
C GLU A 360 -2.52 -8.07 3.43
N SER A 361 -3.39 -8.97 3.84
CA SER A 361 -4.03 -9.96 2.97
C SER A 361 -5.51 -9.69 2.82
N PHE A 362 -6.04 -9.82 1.60
CA PHE A 362 -7.46 -9.68 1.30
C PHE A 362 -7.97 -10.91 0.57
N ALA A 363 -9.26 -11.20 0.71
CA ALA A 363 -9.91 -12.20 -0.11
C ALA A 363 -10.10 -11.69 -1.55
N LEU A 364 -10.09 -12.60 -2.52
CA LEU A 364 -10.46 -12.34 -3.90
C LEU A 364 -11.85 -12.91 -4.20
N PRO A 365 -12.67 -12.28 -5.11
CA PRO A 365 -12.38 -11.02 -5.79
C PRO A 365 -12.31 -9.85 -4.81
N TYR A 366 -11.43 -8.89 -5.08
CA TYR A 366 -11.32 -7.69 -4.25
C TYR A 366 -12.48 -6.74 -4.53
N HIS A 367 -13.05 -6.17 -3.48
CA HIS A 367 -14.05 -5.11 -3.55
C HIS A 367 -13.58 -3.90 -2.73
N SER A 368 -13.88 -2.72 -3.21
CA SER A 368 -13.58 -1.48 -2.46
C SER A 368 -14.22 -1.54 -1.07
N GLY A 369 -13.49 -1.11 -0.04
CA GLY A 369 -13.93 -1.21 1.35
C GLY A 369 -13.72 -2.58 2.01
N ALA A 370 -13.15 -3.57 1.31
CA ALA A 370 -12.83 -4.87 1.92
C ALA A 370 -11.80 -4.72 3.06
N HIS A 371 -12.02 -5.45 4.15
CA HIS A 371 -11.10 -5.50 5.27
C HIS A 371 -10.01 -6.55 5.06
N PRO A 372 -8.77 -6.29 5.52
CA PRO A 372 -7.74 -7.30 5.47
C PRO A 372 -8.11 -8.50 6.33
N LEU A 373 -7.82 -9.70 5.84
CA LEU A 373 -7.94 -10.95 6.58
C LEU A 373 -6.92 -10.99 7.73
N TRP A 374 -5.76 -10.40 7.50
CA TRP A 374 -4.70 -10.20 8.48
C TRP A 374 -3.76 -9.07 8.03
N ASP A 375 -3.05 -8.47 9.01
CA ASP A 375 -1.94 -7.54 8.83
C ASP A 375 -0.71 -8.08 9.56
N ALA A 376 0.33 -8.44 8.79
CA ALA A 376 1.55 -9.01 9.34
C ALA A 376 2.33 -8.01 10.22
N GLY A 377 2.25 -6.69 9.94
CA GLY A 377 2.85 -5.66 10.77
C GLY A 377 2.26 -5.64 12.18
N ALA A 378 0.92 -5.70 12.29
CA ALA A 378 0.21 -5.77 13.56
C ALA A 378 0.51 -7.07 14.30
N LEU A 379 0.44 -8.21 13.62
CA LEU A 379 0.79 -9.52 14.20
C LEU A 379 2.23 -9.56 14.72
N LEU A 380 3.16 -8.95 13.98
CA LEU A 380 4.56 -8.86 14.39
C LEU A 380 4.74 -7.90 15.58
N ALA A 381 3.96 -6.81 15.66
CA ALA A 381 3.97 -5.90 16.80
C ALA A 381 3.59 -6.62 18.11
N ASP A 382 2.63 -7.51 18.05
CA ASP A 382 2.19 -8.31 19.21
C ASP A 382 3.17 -9.44 19.57
N ARG A 383 4.01 -9.87 18.64
CA ARG A 383 4.95 -10.96 18.85
C ARG A 383 6.12 -10.54 19.74
N SER A 384 6.49 -11.36 20.74
CA SER A 384 7.70 -11.13 21.55
C SER A 384 8.96 -11.14 20.67
N ALA A 385 9.82 -10.13 20.84
CA ALA A 385 11.09 -10.02 20.12
C ALA A 385 12.02 -11.25 20.34
N SER A 386 11.95 -11.86 21.53
CA SER A 386 12.76 -13.06 21.86
C SER A 386 12.39 -14.29 21.05
N THR A 387 11.14 -14.40 20.55
CA THR A 387 10.66 -15.54 19.77
C THR A 387 10.93 -15.43 18.28
N ARG A 388 11.39 -14.26 17.80
CA ARG A 388 11.68 -14.04 16.38
C ARG A 388 12.94 -14.83 15.97
N ARG A 389 12.87 -15.47 14.82
CA ARG A 389 13.98 -16.17 14.16
C ARG A 389 14.58 -15.22 13.12
N ILE A 390 15.63 -14.50 13.51
CA ILE A 390 16.31 -13.56 12.62
C ILE A 390 17.72 -14.10 12.36
N PHE A 391 18.07 -14.18 11.08
CA PHE A 391 19.36 -14.65 10.60
C PHE A 391 20.15 -13.51 9.97
N THR A 392 21.45 -13.64 9.97
CA THR A 392 22.43 -12.87 9.21
C THR A 392 23.58 -13.78 8.81
N THR A 393 24.67 -13.23 8.35
CA THR A 393 25.90 -13.95 8.07
C THR A 393 27.13 -13.17 8.53
N THR A 394 28.15 -13.89 8.94
CA THR A 394 29.49 -13.32 9.19
C THR A 394 30.46 -13.61 8.04
N SER A 395 30.23 -14.69 7.31
CA SER A 395 31.11 -15.18 6.22
C SER A 395 30.58 -14.87 4.81
N GLY A 396 29.27 -14.66 4.63
CA GLY A 396 28.61 -14.58 3.32
C GLY A 396 28.19 -15.94 2.74
N THR A 397 28.44 -17.04 3.45
CA THR A 397 28.18 -18.41 2.97
C THR A 397 27.44 -19.29 3.97
N SER A 398 27.17 -18.81 5.18
CA SER A 398 26.47 -19.55 6.21
C SER A 398 25.65 -18.62 7.10
N LEU A 399 24.49 -19.12 7.57
CA LEU A 399 23.61 -18.38 8.46
C LEU A 399 24.17 -18.30 9.89
N THR A 400 24.03 -17.14 10.50
CA THR A 400 24.30 -16.86 11.91
C THR A 400 23.02 -16.29 12.55
N ASN A 401 22.64 -16.77 13.72
CA ASN A 401 21.49 -16.22 14.43
C ASN A 401 21.80 -14.78 14.88
N PHE A 402 20.92 -13.83 14.54
CA PHE A 402 21.02 -12.44 14.97
C PHE A 402 20.44 -12.28 16.38
N THR A 403 21.24 -12.66 17.38
CA THR A 403 20.89 -12.67 18.81
C THR A 403 22.01 -12.08 19.65
N THR A 404 21.68 -11.60 20.85
CA THR A 404 22.68 -11.04 21.78
C THR A 404 23.73 -12.06 22.22
N SER A 405 23.44 -13.35 22.18
CA SER A 405 24.44 -14.43 22.40
C SER A 405 25.55 -14.43 21.36
N ASN A 406 25.28 -13.89 20.14
CA ASN A 406 26.26 -13.77 19.07
C ASN A 406 26.83 -12.32 18.96
N ALA A 407 26.55 -11.45 19.93
CA ALA A 407 26.99 -10.05 19.90
C ALA A 407 28.50 -9.91 19.73
N SER A 408 29.32 -10.79 20.33
CA SER A 408 30.78 -10.76 20.17
C SER A 408 31.22 -11.02 18.73
N ALA A 409 30.59 -11.96 18.03
CA ALA A 409 30.91 -12.27 16.63
C ALA A 409 30.41 -11.19 15.67
N LEU A 410 29.35 -10.47 16.06
CA LEU A 410 28.71 -9.42 15.25
C LEU A 410 29.24 -8.02 15.56
N GLN A 411 29.97 -7.80 16.65
CA GLN A 411 30.36 -6.47 17.13
C GLN A 411 31.08 -5.64 16.06
N THR A 412 32.10 -6.19 15.42
CA THR A 412 32.86 -5.49 14.37
C THR A 412 31.99 -5.22 13.13
N LEU A 413 31.14 -6.17 12.74
CA LEU A 413 30.24 -6.02 11.59
C LEU A 413 29.14 -4.99 11.84
N LEU A 414 28.69 -4.85 13.09
CA LEU A 414 27.74 -3.80 13.50
C LEU A 414 28.39 -2.42 13.69
N GLY A 415 29.71 -2.30 13.49
CA GLY A 415 30.46 -1.07 13.77
C GLY A 415 30.41 -0.64 15.24
N ALA A 416 30.07 -1.56 16.16
CA ALA A 416 29.86 -1.26 17.57
C ALA A 416 31.19 -1.19 18.33
N SER A 417 31.40 -0.07 19.06
CA SER A 417 32.64 0.15 19.84
C SER A 417 32.75 -0.77 21.06
N THR A 418 31.63 -1.27 21.56
CA THR A 418 31.59 -2.16 22.74
C THR A 418 30.59 -3.30 22.53
N LEU A 419 30.79 -4.39 23.30
CA LEU A 419 29.83 -5.51 23.30
C LEU A 419 28.41 -5.10 23.73
N THR A 420 28.32 -4.15 24.67
CA THR A 420 27.03 -3.58 25.09
C THR A 420 26.37 -2.83 23.95
N ALA A 421 27.11 -2.00 23.20
CA ALA A 421 26.57 -1.31 22.03
C ALA A 421 26.08 -2.29 20.97
N ALA A 422 26.83 -3.35 20.67
CA ALA A 422 26.40 -4.41 19.76
C ALA A 422 25.12 -5.10 20.25
N SER A 423 25.05 -5.43 21.53
CA SER A 423 23.85 -6.04 22.15
C SER A 423 22.64 -5.12 22.08
N ASN A 424 22.82 -3.82 22.25
CA ASN A 424 21.76 -2.82 22.14
C ASN A 424 21.21 -2.75 20.70
N VAL A 425 22.07 -2.72 19.68
CA VAL A 425 21.64 -2.76 18.27
C VAL A 425 20.83 -4.04 17.99
N ILE A 426 21.33 -5.19 18.40
CA ILE A 426 20.63 -6.47 18.22
C ILE A 426 19.27 -6.45 18.93
N THR A 427 19.22 -5.98 20.15
CA THR A 427 17.97 -5.89 20.95
C THR A 427 16.94 -5.01 20.25
N TYR A 428 17.34 -3.82 19.83
CA TYR A 428 16.48 -2.87 19.14
C TYR A 428 15.96 -3.42 17.80
N VAL A 429 16.85 -3.92 16.95
CA VAL A 429 16.49 -4.44 15.61
C VAL A 429 15.55 -5.64 15.73
N ARG A 430 15.71 -6.48 16.75
CA ARG A 430 14.79 -7.57 17.05
C ARG A 430 13.39 -7.08 17.46
N GLY A 431 13.27 -5.84 17.94
CA GLY A 431 11.97 -5.22 18.25
C GLY A 431 11.75 -4.78 19.69
N ASP A 432 12.72 -5.01 20.59
CA ASP A 432 12.66 -4.51 21.97
C ASP A 432 13.10 -3.05 22.05
N SER A 433 12.64 -2.33 23.07
CA SER A 433 13.06 -0.96 23.34
C SER A 433 14.44 -0.92 23.99
N VAL A 434 15.24 0.06 23.62
CA VAL A 434 16.53 0.36 24.22
C VAL A 434 16.49 1.80 24.74
N ALA A 435 16.94 2.03 25.96
CA ALA A 435 16.93 3.37 26.56
C ALA A 435 17.75 4.36 25.72
N GLY A 436 17.16 5.53 25.43
CA GLY A 436 17.77 6.57 24.61
C GLY A 436 17.71 6.33 23.11
N SER A 437 17.07 5.26 22.63
CA SER A 437 16.84 5.02 21.22
C SER A 437 15.47 5.56 20.74
N ARG A 438 15.31 5.67 19.43
CA ARG A 438 14.04 5.99 18.77
C ARG A 438 12.93 5.07 19.24
N SER A 439 11.80 5.64 19.64
CA SER A 439 10.59 4.87 19.97
C SER A 439 9.87 4.45 18.69
N ARG A 440 9.53 3.17 18.57
CA ARG A 440 8.65 2.63 17.53
C ARG A 440 7.26 2.27 18.05
N ASN A 441 6.95 2.63 19.30
CA ASN A 441 5.69 2.33 20.00
C ASN A 441 5.28 0.84 19.87
N GLY A 442 6.25 -0.07 20.00
CA GLY A 442 6.06 -1.51 19.85
C GLY A 442 6.03 -2.05 18.42
N TRP A 443 5.93 -1.20 17.39
CA TRP A 443 5.93 -1.63 16.00
C TRP A 443 7.30 -2.16 15.58
N LYS A 444 7.35 -3.22 14.76
CA LYS A 444 8.61 -3.90 14.43
C LYS A 444 8.91 -3.94 12.95
N LEU A 445 7.88 -4.02 12.09
CA LEU A 445 8.07 -4.06 10.63
C LEU A 445 8.41 -2.67 10.09
N GLY A 446 9.53 -2.56 9.38
CA GLY A 446 9.93 -1.33 8.68
C GLY A 446 9.09 -1.06 7.44
N ASP A 447 9.16 0.17 6.96
CA ASP A 447 8.46 0.59 5.76
C ASP A 447 8.84 -0.25 4.53
N ILE A 448 7.83 -0.55 3.72
CA ILE A 448 7.95 -1.27 2.45
C ILE A 448 7.60 -0.26 1.36
N VAL A 449 8.61 0.32 0.69
CA VAL A 449 8.41 1.43 -0.25
C VAL A 449 8.18 0.93 -1.68
N ASP A 450 9.15 0.24 -2.28
CA ASP A 450 9.05 -0.26 -3.65
C ASP A 450 8.81 -1.77 -3.75
N PRO A 451 9.24 -2.62 -2.77
CA PRO A 451 9.13 -4.06 -2.92
C PRO A 451 7.68 -4.54 -3.00
N ALA A 452 7.39 -5.38 -3.98
CA ALA A 452 6.19 -6.21 -3.99
C ALA A 452 6.43 -7.48 -3.16
N PRO A 453 5.43 -7.96 -2.39
CA PRO A 453 5.50 -9.28 -1.76
C PRO A 453 5.54 -10.38 -2.84
N VAL A 454 6.40 -11.38 -2.64
CA VAL A 454 6.51 -12.52 -3.55
C VAL A 454 6.10 -13.80 -2.84
N MET A 455 5.08 -14.46 -3.36
CA MET A 455 4.61 -15.72 -2.80
C MET A 455 5.39 -16.90 -3.37
N VAL A 456 5.80 -17.79 -2.49
CA VAL A 456 6.41 -19.08 -2.83
C VAL A 456 5.59 -20.20 -2.17
N GLY A 457 5.03 -21.05 -3.00
CA GLY A 457 4.27 -22.24 -2.61
C GLY A 457 4.70 -23.44 -3.43
N LYS A 458 3.77 -24.28 -3.83
CA LYS A 458 4.01 -25.45 -4.69
C LYS A 458 4.79 -25.05 -5.97
N PRO A 459 5.82 -25.79 -6.39
CA PRO A 459 6.58 -25.52 -7.61
C PRO A 459 5.70 -25.50 -8.86
N ALA A 460 6.08 -24.69 -9.84
CA ALA A 460 5.33 -24.46 -11.07
C ALA A 460 5.09 -25.76 -11.90
N SER A 461 4.02 -25.79 -12.71
CA SER A 461 3.67 -26.96 -13.52
C SER A 461 4.29 -26.98 -14.91
N TYR A 462 4.82 -25.84 -15.38
CA TYR A 462 5.25 -25.66 -16.75
C TYR A 462 6.72 -26.04 -17.04
N ILE A 463 7.53 -26.31 -16.01
CA ILE A 463 8.94 -26.70 -16.20
C ILE A 463 8.99 -28.18 -16.60
N ASN A 464 9.48 -28.44 -17.81
CA ASN A 464 9.59 -29.79 -18.39
C ASN A 464 11.05 -30.22 -18.50
N GLU A 465 11.76 -30.28 -17.36
CA GLU A 465 13.14 -30.76 -17.28
C GLU A 465 13.24 -32.02 -16.43
N SER A 466 14.28 -32.84 -16.73
CA SER A 466 14.55 -34.07 -16.01
C SER A 466 14.64 -33.85 -14.48
N GLY A 467 13.87 -34.64 -13.73
CA GLY A 467 13.81 -34.62 -12.28
C GLY A 467 12.86 -33.56 -11.68
N TYR A 468 12.33 -32.60 -12.48
CA TYR A 468 11.48 -31.55 -11.95
C TYR A 468 10.10 -32.05 -11.51
N THR A 469 9.49 -32.99 -12.24
CA THR A 469 8.21 -33.59 -11.84
C THR A 469 8.31 -34.28 -10.47
N ALA A 470 9.43 -35.00 -10.20
CA ALA A 470 9.66 -35.60 -8.89
C ALA A 470 9.84 -34.54 -7.79
N PHE A 471 10.56 -33.44 -8.08
CA PHE A 471 10.70 -32.31 -7.18
C PHE A 471 9.34 -31.65 -6.87
N ARG A 472 8.55 -31.36 -7.89
CA ARG A 472 7.20 -30.78 -7.75
C ARG A 472 6.29 -31.68 -6.90
N THR A 473 6.37 -33.01 -7.09
CA THR A 473 5.59 -33.95 -6.30
C THR A 473 6.06 -33.95 -4.84
N ALA A 474 7.36 -33.93 -4.59
CA ALA A 474 7.91 -33.88 -3.23
C ALA A 474 7.56 -32.60 -2.50
N GLN A 475 7.37 -31.50 -3.23
CA GLN A 475 7.02 -30.16 -2.69
C GLN A 475 5.51 -29.83 -2.85
N ALA A 476 4.66 -30.81 -3.14
CA ALA A 476 3.24 -30.59 -3.41
C ALA A 476 2.47 -29.99 -2.21
N SER A 477 2.92 -30.27 -0.99
CA SER A 477 2.37 -29.76 0.27
C SER A 477 3.24 -28.69 0.92
N ARG A 478 4.17 -28.06 0.17
CA ARG A 478 5.01 -26.99 0.68
C ARG A 478 4.14 -25.83 1.16
N ARG A 479 4.42 -25.34 2.38
CA ARG A 479 3.77 -24.18 2.96
C ARG A 479 3.90 -22.99 2.03
N GLU A 480 2.80 -22.26 1.82
CA GLU A 480 2.80 -21.00 1.09
C GLU A 480 3.30 -19.89 2.00
N VAL A 481 4.33 -19.19 1.57
CA VAL A 481 4.95 -18.08 2.30
C VAL A 481 5.15 -16.87 1.41
N LEU A 482 5.19 -15.68 2.02
CA LEU A 482 5.48 -14.41 1.38
C LEU A 482 6.87 -13.95 1.76
N TYR A 483 7.65 -13.58 0.76
CA TYR A 483 8.92 -12.89 0.94
C TYR A 483 8.75 -11.42 0.62
N VAL A 484 9.13 -10.55 1.55
CA VAL A 484 9.09 -9.11 1.35
C VAL A 484 10.30 -8.45 1.99
N ALA A 485 10.92 -7.52 1.27
CA ALA A 485 12.02 -6.70 1.76
C ALA A 485 11.46 -5.44 2.44
N ALA A 486 12.09 -5.00 3.53
CA ALA A 486 11.68 -3.82 4.27
C ALA A 486 12.89 -2.97 4.72
N ASN A 487 12.64 -1.69 4.99
CA ASN A 487 13.68 -0.75 5.38
C ASN A 487 14.06 -0.81 6.87
N ASP A 488 13.65 -1.85 7.59
CA ASP A 488 14.26 -2.27 8.85
C ASP A 488 15.54 -3.12 8.67
N GLY A 489 15.97 -3.27 7.41
CA GLY A 489 17.17 -4.00 7.03
C GLY A 489 16.97 -5.50 6.81
N MET A 490 15.72 -5.97 6.64
CA MET A 490 15.42 -7.40 6.58
C MET A 490 14.63 -7.82 5.34
N LEU A 491 14.93 -9.02 4.83
CA LEU A 491 13.99 -9.81 4.07
C LEU A 491 13.17 -10.64 5.05
N HIS A 492 11.87 -10.43 5.08
CA HIS A 492 10.95 -11.19 5.91
C HIS A 492 10.32 -12.35 5.14
N CYS A 493 10.08 -13.45 5.86
CA CYS A 493 9.29 -14.59 5.42
C CYS A 493 8.05 -14.69 6.29
N PHE A 494 6.88 -14.42 5.71
CA PHE A 494 5.59 -14.53 6.38
C PHE A 494 4.80 -15.74 5.88
N ASP A 495 4.05 -16.37 6.74
CA ASP A 495 3.08 -17.39 6.37
C ASP A 495 1.93 -16.73 5.59
N ALA A 496 1.63 -17.19 4.38
CA ALA A 496 0.63 -16.56 3.51
C ALA A 496 -0.82 -16.74 4.01
N GLU A 497 -1.07 -17.80 4.80
CA GLU A 497 -2.41 -18.07 5.36
C GLU A 497 -2.69 -17.19 6.58
N THR A 498 -1.70 -17.04 7.47
CA THR A 498 -1.89 -16.44 8.80
C THR A 498 -1.26 -15.07 8.98
N GLY A 499 -0.36 -14.63 8.10
CA GLY A 499 0.43 -13.41 8.24
C GLY A 499 1.56 -13.50 9.28
N ALA A 500 1.76 -14.63 9.92
CA ALA A 500 2.77 -14.80 10.97
C ALA A 500 4.19 -14.85 10.37
N GLU A 501 5.13 -14.05 10.92
CA GLU A 501 6.54 -14.11 10.53
C GLU A 501 7.11 -15.48 10.86
N GLN A 502 7.67 -16.19 9.88
CA GLN A 502 8.39 -17.44 10.07
C GLN A 502 9.84 -17.17 10.45
N TRP A 503 10.49 -16.32 9.70
CA TRP A 503 11.86 -15.86 9.93
C TRP A 503 12.14 -14.57 9.15
N ALA A 504 13.29 -13.97 9.44
CA ALA A 504 13.83 -12.83 8.68
C ALA A 504 15.33 -12.98 8.44
N TYR A 505 15.86 -12.35 7.39
CA TYR A 505 17.27 -12.33 7.03
C TYR A 505 17.82 -10.92 6.85
N ILE A 506 18.95 -10.63 7.48
CA ILE A 506 19.70 -9.36 7.37
C ILE A 506 20.95 -9.62 6.54
N PRO A 507 21.13 -8.99 5.37
CA PRO A 507 22.37 -9.09 4.59
C PRO A 507 23.56 -8.51 5.34
N LYS A 508 24.74 -9.03 5.02
CA LYS A 508 25.99 -8.71 5.75
C LYS A 508 26.36 -7.23 5.68
N ASP A 509 26.23 -6.62 4.53
CA ASP A 509 26.60 -5.21 4.33
C ASP A 509 25.59 -4.21 4.91
N GLN A 510 24.40 -4.65 5.32
CA GLN A 510 23.49 -3.83 6.09
C GLN A 510 23.83 -3.76 7.59
N LEU A 511 24.59 -4.72 8.11
CA LEU A 511 24.93 -4.77 9.53
C LEU A 511 25.52 -3.46 10.09
N PRO A 512 26.47 -2.78 9.41
CA PRO A 512 27.05 -1.54 9.94
C PRO A 512 26.05 -0.38 10.05
N ARG A 513 24.95 -0.43 9.28
CA ARG A 513 23.94 0.64 9.19
C ARG A 513 22.79 0.47 10.17
N LEU A 514 22.64 -0.70 10.80
CA LEU A 514 21.51 -0.98 11.69
C LEU A 514 21.45 -0.08 12.92
N ALA A 515 22.59 0.47 13.36
CA ALA A 515 22.64 1.43 14.45
C ALA A 515 21.88 2.73 14.12
N ASP A 516 21.82 3.13 12.86
CA ASP A 516 21.12 4.34 12.41
C ASP A 516 19.61 4.26 12.68
N LEU A 517 19.06 3.05 12.66
CA LEU A 517 17.62 2.82 12.98
C LEU A 517 17.26 3.19 14.43
N MET A 518 18.27 3.21 15.32
CA MET A 518 18.11 3.53 16.74
C MET A 518 18.16 5.03 17.03
N ASP A 519 18.63 5.85 16.09
CA ASP A 519 18.80 7.28 16.32
C ASP A 519 17.47 7.94 16.66
N PRO A 520 17.33 8.66 17.79
CA PRO A 520 16.11 9.40 18.13
C PRO A 520 15.72 10.45 17.07
N THR A 521 16.71 10.93 16.30
CA THR A 521 16.55 11.89 15.20
C THR A 521 16.52 11.17 13.84
N TYR A 522 16.15 9.90 13.80
CA TYR A 522 16.16 9.07 12.62
C TYR A 522 15.62 9.78 11.39
N CYS A 523 16.45 9.78 10.38
CA CYS A 523 16.18 10.27 9.05
C CYS A 523 16.10 9.06 8.12
N HIS A 524 15.02 8.93 7.37
CA HIS A 524 14.78 7.75 6.54
C HIS A 524 15.93 7.46 5.58
N ASN A 525 16.29 6.21 5.51
CA ASN A 525 17.24 5.65 4.56
C ASN A 525 16.70 4.34 4.00
N TYR A 526 17.01 4.07 2.73
CA TYR A 526 16.76 2.76 2.15
C TYR A 526 17.76 1.73 2.70
N TYR A 527 17.25 0.54 3.00
CA TYR A 527 18.01 -0.64 3.39
C TYR A 527 17.78 -1.78 2.39
N LEU A 528 16.65 -2.49 2.49
CA LEU A 528 16.24 -3.48 1.51
C LEU A 528 15.01 -2.97 0.76
N ASN A 529 15.21 -2.63 -0.51
CA ASN A 529 14.16 -2.01 -1.33
C ASN A 529 13.99 -2.66 -2.72
N MET A 530 14.53 -3.87 -2.91
CA MET A 530 14.33 -4.65 -4.12
C MET A 530 13.17 -5.63 -3.94
N THR A 531 12.25 -5.70 -4.89
CA THR A 531 11.29 -6.82 -4.98
C THR A 531 12.08 -8.12 -5.11
N PRO A 532 11.93 -9.10 -4.19
CA PRO A 532 12.64 -10.37 -4.29
C PRO A 532 12.19 -11.17 -5.52
N ALA A 533 13.01 -12.13 -5.94
CA ALA A 533 12.65 -13.08 -6.98
C ALA A 533 12.84 -14.49 -6.50
N ALA A 534 11.97 -15.41 -6.93
CA ALA A 534 12.05 -16.82 -6.60
C ALA A 534 12.21 -17.66 -7.86
N TYR A 535 13.17 -18.59 -7.84
CA TYR A 535 13.47 -19.47 -8.97
C TYR A 535 13.71 -20.91 -8.52
N ASP A 536 13.19 -21.86 -9.28
CA ASP A 536 13.58 -23.25 -9.14
C ASP A 536 14.84 -23.52 -9.98
N ILE A 537 15.92 -23.93 -9.32
CA ILE A 537 17.25 -24.07 -9.90
C ILE A 537 17.73 -25.52 -9.77
N LYS A 538 18.31 -26.04 -10.84
CA LYS A 538 18.92 -27.37 -10.85
C LYS A 538 20.34 -27.30 -10.32
N VAL A 539 20.57 -27.91 -9.17
CA VAL A 539 21.88 -28.01 -8.50
C VAL A 539 22.38 -29.47 -8.61
N GLY A 540 23.30 -29.72 -9.52
CA GLY A 540 23.69 -31.08 -9.86
C GLY A 540 22.53 -31.91 -10.44
N THR A 541 22.09 -32.94 -9.73
CA THR A 541 20.93 -33.77 -10.12
C THR A 541 19.64 -33.41 -9.39
N SER A 542 19.70 -32.48 -8.43
CA SER A 542 18.58 -32.08 -7.57
C SER A 542 18.03 -30.70 -7.93
N TRP A 543 16.75 -30.49 -7.74
CA TRP A 543 16.12 -29.19 -7.85
C TRP A 543 16.03 -28.50 -6.49
N ARG A 544 16.19 -27.18 -6.47
CA ARG A 544 16.10 -26.30 -5.30
C ARG A 544 15.30 -25.06 -5.65
N THR A 545 14.60 -24.50 -4.68
CA THR A 545 13.99 -23.18 -4.81
C THR A 545 14.86 -22.15 -4.12
N TYR A 546 15.34 -21.14 -4.87
CA TYR A 546 16.10 -20.01 -4.35
C TYR A 546 15.27 -18.75 -4.35
N VAL A 547 15.37 -17.97 -3.27
CA VAL A 547 14.91 -16.58 -3.22
C VAL A 547 16.11 -15.66 -3.27
N ILE A 548 16.07 -14.72 -4.20
CA ILE A 548 17.09 -13.71 -4.38
C ILE A 548 16.53 -12.38 -3.89
N GLY A 549 17.23 -11.74 -2.98
CA GLY A 549 16.93 -10.40 -2.49
C GLY A 549 18.10 -9.45 -2.73
N GLY A 550 17.83 -8.15 -2.69
CA GLY A 550 18.83 -7.10 -2.88
C GLY A 550 18.41 -5.79 -2.23
N GLU A 551 19.29 -4.84 -2.28
CA GLU A 551 19.20 -3.58 -1.53
C GLU A 551 18.61 -2.43 -2.34
N ALA A 552 18.66 -2.50 -3.67
CA ALA A 552 18.25 -1.42 -4.58
C ALA A 552 18.97 -0.09 -4.21
N GLN A 553 18.19 0.93 -3.81
CA GLN A 553 18.74 2.21 -3.34
C GLN A 553 19.53 2.06 -2.02
N GLY A 554 19.32 0.97 -1.29
CA GLY A 554 19.96 0.73 0.00
C GLY A 554 21.43 0.33 -0.09
N GLY A 555 21.92 -0.10 -1.26
CA GLY A 555 23.33 -0.50 -1.41
C GLY A 555 23.60 -1.41 -2.61
N ASN A 556 24.74 -2.10 -2.56
CA ASN A 556 25.18 -3.01 -3.61
C ASN A 556 24.94 -4.50 -3.29
N GLY A 557 24.33 -4.78 -2.14
CA GLY A 557 24.09 -6.14 -1.67
C GLY A 557 23.12 -6.91 -2.53
N LEU A 558 23.44 -8.16 -2.79
CA LEU A 558 22.61 -9.16 -3.42
C LEU A 558 22.87 -10.50 -2.72
N PHE A 559 21.82 -11.23 -2.42
CA PHE A 559 21.92 -12.50 -1.70
C PHE A 559 20.94 -13.55 -2.24
N ALA A 560 21.30 -14.82 -2.06
CA ALA A 560 20.45 -15.96 -2.40
C ALA A 560 20.27 -16.88 -1.19
N LEU A 561 19.02 -17.24 -0.94
CA LEU A 561 18.62 -18.19 0.10
C LEU A 561 18.00 -19.44 -0.53
N ASP A 562 18.43 -20.62 -0.14
CA ASP A 562 17.73 -21.87 -0.45
C ASP A 562 16.51 -21.99 0.47
N VAL A 563 15.35 -21.88 -0.12
CA VAL A 563 14.04 -21.94 0.52
C VAL A 563 13.21 -23.12 0.01
N THR A 564 13.88 -24.15 -0.45
CA THR A 564 13.22 -25.40 -0.90
C THR A 564 12.21 -25.88 0.14
N SER A 565 12.56 -25.75 1.43
CA SER A 565 11.63 -25.80 2.55
C SER A 565 11.64 -24.40 3.23
N PRO A 566 10.49 -23.77 3.40
CA PRO A 566 10.42 -22.42 3.99
C PRO A 566 10.59 -22.38 5.51
N GLU A 567 10.73 -23.57 6.14
CA GLU A 567 10.86 -23.69 7.59
C GLU A 567 12.18 -23.08 8.09
N PRO A 568 12.17 -22.36 9.23
CA PRO A 568 13.35 -21.62 9.71
C PRO A 568 14.58 -22.49 9.99
N ASP A 569 14.38 -23.77 10.31
CA ASP A 569 15.50 -24.70 10.54
C ASP A 569 16.04 -25.32 9.24
N SER A 570 15.36 -25.12 8.12
CA SER A 570 15.67 -25.68 6.81
C SER A 570 16.27 -24.67 5.84
N VAL A 571 15.99 -23.36 6.03
CA VAL A 571 16.56 -22.31 5.18
C VAL A 571 18.08 -22.30 5.24
N ARG A 572 18.73 -22.04 4.10
CA ARG A 572 20.20 -21.98 4.00
C ARG A 572 20.61 -20.74 3.20
N LEU A 573 21.70 -20.11 3.61
CA LEU A 573 22.36 -19.09 2.80
C LEU A 573 23.14 -19.80 1.68
N VAL A 574 22.86 -19.44 0.45
CA VAL A 574 23.66 -19.89 -0.70
C VAL A 574 24.87 -18.98 -0.86
N TRP A 575 24.61 -17.69 -0.94
CA TRP A 575 25.65 -16.65 -0.98
C TRP A 575 25.05 -15.28 -0.60
N ASP A 576 25.93 -14.36 -0.15
CA ASP A 576 25.67 -12.96 0.15
C ASP A 576 26.89 -12.17 -0.32
N ILE A 577 26.68 -11.35 -1.36
CA ILE A 577 27.73 -10.62 -2.09
C ILE A 577 27.37 -9.14 -2.19
N SER A 578 28.40 -8.28 -2.28
CA SER A 578 28.20 -6.84 -2.46
C SER A 578 29.18 -6.30 -3.51
N PRO A 579 29.00 -6.65 -4.80
CA PRO A 579 29.94 -6.28 -5.84
C PRO A 579 29.80 -4.79 -6.20
N ALA A 580 30.87 -4.01 -6.03
CA ALA A 580 30.88 -2.59 -6.38
C ALA A 580 30.51 -2.32 -7.85
N ALA A 581 30.74 -3.30 -8.74
CA ALA A 581 30.39 -3.21 -10.15
C ALA A 581 28.86 -3.14 -10.39
N LEU A 582 28.04 -3.59 -9.43
CA LEU A 582 26.57 -3.62 -9.54
C LEU A 582 25.96 -2.21 -9.47
N LYS A 583 26.57 -1.26 -8.75
CA LYS A 583 26.06 0.11 -8.57
C LYS A 583 24.63 0.16 -7.99
N GLY A 584 24.34 -0.75 -7.07
CA GLY A 584 23.02 -0.99 -6.52
C GLY A 584 22.25 -2.09 -7.23
N ALA A 585 21.51 -2.90 -6.47
CA ALA A 585 20.70 -4.01 -6.97
C ALA A 585 19.25 -3.53 -7.22
N TRP A 586 19.06 -2.65 -8.21
CA TRP A 586 17.81 -1.93 -8.46
C TRP A 586 16.68 -2.75 -9.06
N SER A 587 16.95 -3.96 -9.51
CA SER A 587 15.94 -4.89 -10.01
C SER A 587 16.35 -6.32 -9.72
N ALA A 588 15.38 -7.21 -9.55
CA ALA A 588 15.68 -8.64 -9.44
C ALA A 588 16.39 -9.14 -10.72
N PRO A 589 17.36 -10.06 -10.59
CA PRO A 589 17.98 -10.68 -11.75
C PRO A 589 16.96 -11.50 -12.54
N SER A 590 17.15 -11.57 -13.84
CA SER A 590 16.47 -12.57 -14.69
C SER A 590 17.29 -13.86 -14.71
N MET A 591 16.61 -15.00 -14.73
CA MET A 591 17.26 -16.29 -14.90
C MET A 591 17.23 -16.69 -16.37
N VAL A 592 18.37 -17.04 -16.93
CA VAL A 592 18.50 -17.52 -18.30
C VAL A 592 19.39 -18.76 -18.37
N ARG A 593 19.20 -19.59 -19.39
CA ARG A 593 20.06 -20.75 -19.62
C ARG A 593 21.28 -20.37 -20.42
N ASP A 594 22.45 -20.43 -19.82
CA ASP A 594 23.73 -20.32 -20.55
C ASP A 594 24.04 -21.61 -21.30
N ARG A 595 23.96 -21.56 -22.64
CA ARG A 595 24.19 -22.74 -23.50
C ARG A 595 25.63 -23.28 -23.43
N THR A 596 26.61 -22.40 -23.09
CA THR A 596 28.00 -22.81 -22.96
C THR A 596 28.25 -23.59 -21.68
N LEU A 597 27.63 -23.10 -20.57
CA LEU A 597 27.72 -23.77 -19.27
C LEU A 597 26.74 -24.92 -19.11
N GLY A 598 25.73 -25.01 -20.01
CA GLY A 598 24.68 -26.02 -19.97
C GLY A 598 23.75 -25.92 -18.75
N ARG A 599 23.73 -24.75 -18.07
CA ARG A 599 22.95 -24.51 -16.84
C ARG A 599 22.42 -23.09 -16.78
N SER A 600 21.48 -22.84 -15.86
CA SER A 600 20.94 -21.52 -15.63
C SER A 600 21.97 -20.60 -14.97
N VAL A 601 21.92 -19.31 -15.29
CA VAL A 601 22.67 -18.20 -14.69
C VAL A 601 21.72 -17.05 -14.40
N PHE A 602 22.11 -16.16 -13.50
CA PHE A 602 21.40 -14.91 -13.27
C PHE A 602 22.01 -13.79 -14.10
N VAL A 603 21.14 -12.93 -14.64
CA VAL A 603 21.56 -11.71 -15.35
C VAL A 603 20.90 -10.51 -14.71
N ILE A 604 21.69 -9.53 -14.30
CA ILE A 604 21.22 -8.30 -13.67
C ILE A 604 21.85 -7.07 -14.32
N GLY A 605 21.03 -6.04 -14.56
CA GLY A 605 21.51 -4.75 -15.01
C GLY A 605 22.13 -3.93 -13.87
N THR A 606 23.18 -3.15 -14.18
CA THR A 606 23.78 -2.22 -13.21
C THR A 606 22.82 -1.11 -12.83
N GLY A 607 22.84 -0.72 -11.56
CA GLY A 607 22.01 0.32 -10.99
C GLY A 607 22.42 1.74 -11.37
N TYR A 608 21.72 2.72 -10.76
CA TYR A 608 21.92 4.14 -11.02
C TYR A 608 23.22 4.66 -10.39
N ASP A 609 24.02 5.36 -11.18
CA ASP A 609 25.20 6.08 -10.70
C ASP A 609 25.20 7.51 -11.28
N ALA A 610 25.04 8.49 -10.40
CA ALA A 610 24.97 9.90 -10.78
C ALA A 610 26.24 10.44 -11.42
N ASN A 611 27.42 9.87 -11.10
CA ASN A 611 28.70 10.42 -11.48
C ASN A 611 29.22 9.86 -12.81
N ASN A 612 29.26 8.56 -12.95
CA ASN A 612 29.70 7.90 -14.18
C ASN A 612 29.41 6.40 -14.12
N ALA A 613 28.29 5.97 -14.67
CA ALA A 613 27.93 4.58 -14.71
C ALA A 613 28.17 3.96 -16.10
N GLN A 614 29.04 2.98 -16.19
CA GLN A 614 29.06 2.07 -17.33
C GLN A 614 27.78 1.20 -17.22
N ALA A 615 26.90 1.29 -18.21
CA ALA A 615 25.78 0.38 -18.33
C ALA A 615 26.30 -1.03 -18.65
N ASN A 616 26.09 -1.96 -17.71
CA ASN A 616 26.53 -3.33 -17.86
C ASN A 616 25.42 -4.29 -17.47
N LEU A 617 25.50 -5.51 -18.03
CA LEU A 617 24.84 -6.68 -17.49
C LEU A 617 25.90 -7.52 -16.76
N LEU A 618 25.62 -7.91 -15.52
CA LEU A 618 26.42 -8.86 -14.77
C LEU A 618 25.75 -10.24 -14.89
N VAL A 619 26.55 -11.23 -15.27
CA VAL A 619 26.14 -12.64 -15.31
C VAL A 619 26.69 -13.32 -14.05
N ILE A 620 25.80 -13.82 -13.21
CA ILE A 620 26.12 -14.30 -11.87
C ILE A 620 25.81 -15.81 -11.81
N ASP A 621 26.72 -16.57 -11.22
CA ASP A 621 26.51 -17.97 -10.92
C ASP A 621 25.47 -18.13 -9.79
N PRO A 622 24.34 -18.82 -10.02
CA PRO A 622 23.37 -19.04 -8.95
C PRO A 622 23.89 -19.86 -7.78
N LEU A 623 24.96 -20.64 -7.97
CA LEU A 623 25.45 -21.60 -6.99
C LEU A 623 26.34 -20.98 -5.92
N ASP A 624 27.09 -19.90 -6.25
CA ASP A 624 28.07 -19.31 -5.34
C ASP A 624 28.16 -17.78 -5.41
N GLY A 625 27.35 -17.12 -6.26
CA GLY A 625 27.35 -15.67 -6.44
C GLY A 625 28.53 -15.12 -7.26
N THR A 626 29.35 -15.97 -7.86
CA THR A 626 30.50 -15.51 -8.67
C THR A 626 30.03 -14.76 -9.91
N ILE A 627 30.64 -13.60 -10.20
CA ILE A 627 30.40 -12.89 -11.45
C ILE A 627 31.15 -13.60 -12.57
N LEU A 628 30.42 -14.30 -13.42
CA LEU A 628 30.97 -15.08 -14.53
C LEU A 628 31.35 -14.18 -15.71
N ARG A 629 30.57 -13.13 -15.97
CA ARG A 629 30.77 -12.18 -17.07
C ARG A 629 30.28 -10.79 -16.70
N THR A 630 30.94 -9.76 -17.24
CA THR A 630 30.46 -8.38 -17.27
C THR A 630 30.32 -7.98 -18.74
N ILE A 631 29.11 -7.65 -19.15
CA ILE A 631 28.76 -7.35 -20.55
C ILE A 631 28.48 -5.85 -20.64
N ALA A 632 29.34 -5.11 -21.32
CA ALA A 632 29.17 -3.68 -21.51
C ALA A 632 28.06 -3.35 -22.51
N LEU A 633 27.16 -2.46 -22.14
CA LEU A 633 26.09 -1.93 -22.98
C LEU A 633 26.50 -0.50 -23.41
N GLY A 634 27.24 -0.39 -24.50
CA GLY A 634 27.69 0.90 -25.02
C GLY A 634 28.81 1.56 -24.20
N THR A 635 28.89 2.90 -24.26
CA THR A 635 29.89 3.71 -23.55
C THR A 635 29.36 4.20 -22.21
N SER A 636 30.28 4.49 -21.27
CA SER A 636 29.96 5.04 -19.96
C SER A 636 29.29 6.42 -20.08
N ALA A 637 28.25 6.66 -19.32
CA ALA A 637 27.52 7.93 -19.27
C ALA A 637 27.05 8.23 -17.84
N ALA A 638 27.26 9.44 -17.38
CA ALA A 638 26.79 9.86 -16.06
C ALA A 638 25.27 9.76 -15.94
N GLY A 639 24.79 9.26 -14.80
CA GLY A 639 23.36 9.14 -14.54
C GLY A 639 22.67 8.00 -15.28
N ASN A 640 23.40 6.99 -15.74
CA ASN A 640 22.80 5.83 -16.40
C ASN A 640 22.39 4.73 -15.38
N LYS A 641 21.47 3.89 -15.81
CA LYS A 641 20.96 2.67 -15.13
C LYS A 641 20.41 1.75 -16.21
N VAL A 642 20.55 0.44 -16.01
CA VAL A 642 19.94 -0.59 -16.85
C VAL A 642 18.66 -1.12 -16.20
N THR A 643 17.61 -1.32 -16.99
CA THR A 643 16.36 -1.93 -16.53
C THR A 643 16.53 -3.42 -16.21
N LYS A 644 15.54 -4.04 -15.59
CA LYS A 644 15.44 -5.50 -15.56
C LYS A 644 15.46 -6.03 -16.99
N THR A 645 16.21 -7.11 -17.22
CA THR A 645 16.27 -7.76 -18.54
C THR A 645 15.01 -8.59 -18.80
N VAL A 646 14.62 -8.65 -20.07
CA VAL A 646 13.57 -9.56 -20.56
C VAL A 646 14.18 -10.56 -21.51
N ALA A 647 13.92 -11.83 -21.27
CA ALA A 647 14.45 -12.94 -22.06
C ALA A 647 13.44 -13.44 -23.10
N PHE A 648 13.92 -13.96 -24.20
CA PHE A 648 13.11 -14.52 -25.27
C PHE A 648 13.76 -15.79 -25.82
N ASP A 649 12.99 -16.88 -25.83
CA ASP A 649 13.29 -18.17 -26.41
C ASP A 649 12.60 -18.20 -27.78
N ARG A 650 13.41 -18.06 -28.86
CA ARG A 650 12.91 -17.90 -30.23
C ARG A 650 12.48 -19.21 -30.87
N ASP A 651 13.20 -20.27 -30.59
CA ASP A 651 12.98 -21.59 -31.20
C ASP A 651 12.23 -22.53 -30.24
N PHE A 652 11.86 -22.02 -29.05
CA PHE A 652 11.09 -22.72 -28.04
C PHE A 652 11.72 -24.05 -27.55
N ASP A 653 13.04 -24.09 -27.53
CA ASP A 653 13.79 -25.25 -27.03
C ASP A 653 13.94 -25.27 -25.49
N GLY A 654 13.45 -24.23 -24.81
CA GLY A 654 13.49 -24.05 -23.35
C GLY A 654 14.75 -23.35 -22.86
N ALA A 655 15.59 -22.82 -23.77
CA ALA A 655 16.70 -21.96 -23.47
C ALA A 655 16.55 -20.64 -24.21
N GLU A 656 16.72 -19.55 -23.50
CA GLU A 656 16.59 -18.22 -24.07
C GLU A 656 17.68 -17.96 -25.12
N ASP A 657 17.29 -17.31 -26.23
CA ASP A 657 18.19 -16.89 -27.31
C ASP A 657 18.59 -15.44 -27.22
N LEU A 658 17.69 -14.60 -26.71
CA LEU A 658 17.80 -13.16 -26.72
C LEU A 658 17.50 -12.59 -25.33
N LEU A 659 18.25 -11.52 -24.97
CA LEU A 659 17.92 -10.65 -23.86
C LEU A 659 17.73 -9.23 -24.36
N TYR A 660 16.79 -8.52 -23.74
CA TYR A 660 16.56 -7.11 -23.99
C TYR A 660 16.59 -6.32 -22.68
N ALA A 661 17.14 -5.09 -22.73
CA ALA A 661 17.17 -4.17 -21.62
C ALA A 661 17.15 -2.74 -22.09
N GLY A 662 16.41 -1.89 -21.42
CA GLY A 662 16.45 -0.44 -21.60
C GLY A 662 17.51 0.24 -20.73
N ASP A 663 17.91 1.46 -21.09
CA ASP A 663 18.75 2.30 -20.25
C ASP A 663 18.21 3.73 -20.11
N LEU A 664 18.72 4.49 -19.13
CA LEU A 664 18.30 5.88 -18.92
C LEU A 664 18.83 6.85 -19.98
N MET A 665 19.71 6.40 -20.86
CA MET A 665 20.14 7.18 -22.03
C MET A 665 19.20 7.02 -23.23
N GLY A 666 18.12 6.26 -23.08
CA GLY A 666 17.08 6.05 -24.11
C GLY A 666 17.40 4.95 -25.11
N ASN A 667 18.31 4.05 -24.79
CA ASN A 667 18.64 2.93 -25.65
C ASN A 667 17.88 1.68 -25.21
N LEU A 668 17.43 0.88 -26.19
CA LEU A 668 17.01 -0.50 -25.99
C LEU A 668 18.09 -1.42 -26.59
N TRP A 669 18.69 -2.19 -25.70
CA TRP A 669 19.76 -3.13 -26.01
C TRP A 669 19.22 -4.53 -26.29
N ARG A 670 19.84 -5.22 -27.24
CA ARG A 670 19.64 -6.62 -27.58
C ARG A 670 20.95 -7.36 -27.35
N VAL A 671 20.88 -8.45 -26.61
CA VAL A 671 22.00 -9.37 -26.39
C VAL A 671 21.62 -10.73 -26.97
N ASP A 672 22.39 -11.20 -27.91
CA ASP A 672 22.25 -12.50 -28.53
C ASP A 672 23.01 -13.54 -27.70
N LEU A 673 22.27 -14.53 -27.13
CA LEU A 673 22.78 -15.54 -26.23
C LEU A 673 23.32 -16.78 -26.96
N THR A 674 23.38 -16.74 -28.32
CA THR A 674 23.92 -17.85 -29.08
C THR A 674 25.33 -18.22 -28.62
N PRO A 675 25.72 -19.48 -28.77
CA PRO A 675 26.89 -20.02 -28.09
C PRO A 675 28.16 -19.19 -28.29
N ASN A 676 28.82 -18.91 -27.19
CA ASN A 676 30.17 -18.37 -27.05
C ASN A 676 30.37 -16.85 -27.14
N THR A 677 29.39 -16.03 -27.53
CA THR A 677 29.69 -14.60 -27.77
C THR A 677 28.88 -13.61 -26.97
N TRP A 678 27.63 -13.88 -26.56
CA TRP A 678 26.72 -12.91 -25.93
C TRP A 678 26.84 -11.54 -26.64
N ALA A 679 26.55 -11.56 -27.93
CA ALA A 679 26.80 -10.40 -28.79
C ALA A 679 25.82 -9.27 -28.48
N VAL A 680 26.35 -8.07 -28.19
CA VAL A 680 25.56 -6.89 -27.88
C VAL A 680 25.31 -6.09 -29.16
N SER A 681 24.05 -5.69 -29.36
CA SER A 681 23.63 -4.73 -30.38
C SER A 681 22.60 -3.75 -29.81
N LYS A 682 22.53 -2.57 -30.41
CA LYS A 682 21.53 -1.58 -30.05
C LYS A 682 20.32 -1.78 -30.97
N LEU A 683 19.18 -2.20 -30.41
CA LEU A 683 17.94 -2.35 -31.17
C LEU A 683 17.28 -1.00 -31.45
N PHE A 684 17.26 -0.11 -30.42
CA PHE A 684 16.68 1.22 -30.54
C PHE A 684 17.56 2.26 -29.87
N SER A 685 17.62 3.46 -30.46
CA SER A 685 18.32 4.62 -29.91
C SER A 685 17.39 5.82 -29.88
N GLY A 686 17.03 6.23 -28.71
CA GLY A 686 16.26 7.45 -28.41
C GLY A 686 17.07 8.45 -27.59
N THR A 687 16.36 9.49 -27.14
CA THR A 687 16.92 10.53 -26.24
C THR A 687 16.17 10.60 -24.92
N GLN A 688 15.04 9.91 -24.81
CA GLN A 688 14.19 9.89 -23.61
C GLN A 688 14.54 8.67 -22.76
N PRO A 689 14.73 8.83 -21.43
CA PRO A 689 15.16 7.72 -20.56
C PRO A 689 14.15 6.56 -20.55
N ILE A 690 14.64 5.33 -20.44
CA ILE A 690 13.82 4.13 -20.26
C ILE A 690 14.09 3.63 -18.84
N GLN A 691 13.14 3.87 -17.91
CA GLN A 691 13.27 3.45 -16.50
C GLN A 691 12.56 2.12 -16.23
N ALA A 692 11.38 1.95 -16.80
CA ALA A 692 10.60 0.72 -16.65
C ALA A 692 11.16 -0.38 -17.58
N PRO A 693 11.15 -1.65 -17.17
CA PRO A 693 11.57 -2.75 -18.03
C PRO A 693 10.62 -2.87 -19.23
N PRO A 694 11.15 -3.25 -20.42
CA PRO A 694 10.29 -3.61 -21.54
C PRO A 694 9.51 -4.88 -21.22
N ILE A 695 8.37 -5.07 -21.86
CA ILE A 695 7.68 -6.36 -21.95
C ILE A 695 7.76 -6.87 -23.40
N ILE A 696 7.60 -8.16 -23.59
CA ILE A 696 7.81 -8.80 -24.88
C ILE A 696 6.64 -9.71 -25.27
N SER A 697 6.32 -9.72 -26.55
CA SER A 697 5.41 -10.64 -27.22
C SER A 697 5.99 -11.01 -28.59
N THR A 698 5.19 -11.61 -29.44
CA THR A 698 5.50 -11.85 -30.84
C THR A 698 4.45 -11.21 -31.73
N ASP A 699 4.87 -10.77 -32.90
CA ASP A 699 3.95 -10.39 -33.97
C ASP A 699 3.43 -11.64 -34.72
N ASP A 700 2.59 -11.44 -35.76
CA ASP A 700 2.00 -12.52 -36.53
C ASP A 700 3.05 -13.34 -37.33
N LEU A 701 4.27 -12.86 -37.47
CA LEU A 701 5.41 -13.55 -38.07
C LEU A 701 6.35 -14.19 -37.06
N GLU A 702 5.90 -14.32 -35.78
CA GLU A 702 6.68 -14.87 -34.64
C GLU A 702 7.96 -14.06 -34.35
N ARG A 703 8.07 -12.81 -34.78
CA ARG A 703 9.19 -11.92 -34.45
C ARG A 703 8.99 -11.30 -33.10
N PRO A 704 10.06 -11.13 -32.27
CA PRO A 704 9.96 -10.43 -31.00
C PRO A 704 9.40 -9.02 -31.19
N MET A 705 8.38 -8.69 -30.44
CA MET A 705 7.82 -7.34 -30.36
C MET A 705 7.93 -6.85 -28.92
N LEU A 706 8.60 -5.72 -28.72
CA LEU A 706 8.92 -5.16 -27.42
C LEU A 706 8.13 -3.89 -27.17
N TYR A 707 7.56 -3.76 -25.97
CA TYR A 707 6.76 -2.62 -25.56
C TYR A 707 7.42 -1.95 -24.37
N PHE A 708 7.59 -0.65 -24.45
CA PHE A 708 8.12 0.16 -23.37
C PHE A 708 7.66 1.62 -23.49
N GLY A 709 7.70 2.31 -22.38
CA GLY A 709 7.51 3.76 -22.37
C GLY A 709 8.76 4.46 -21.86
N THR A 710 8.85 5.75 -22.16
CA THR A 710 9.96 6.58 -21.72
C THR A 710 9.61 7.41 -20.50
N GLY A 711 10.64 7.89 -19.82
CA GLY A 711 10.57 8.74 -18.63
C GLY A 711 11.41 8.21 -17.49
N LYS A 712 11.67 9.08 -16.52
CA LYS A 712 12.34 8.72 -15.26
C LYS A 712 11.78 9.51 -14.07
N PHE A 713 11.90 8.92 -12.87
CA PHE A 713 11.52 9.52 -11.60
C PHE A 713 12.42 8.95 -10.51
N LEU A 714 13.67 9.42 -10.44
CA LEU A 714 14.73 8.85 -9.61
C LEU A 714 15.48 9.89 -8.77
N VAL A 715 15.53 11.14 -9.23
CA VAL A 715 16.26 12.22 -8.57
C VAL A 715 15.37 13.44 -8.35
N THR A 716 15.75 14.29 -7.40
CA THR A 716 14.96 15.44 -6.94
C THR A 716 14.61 16.45 -8.04
N GLY A 717 15.30 16.46 -9.17
CA GLY A 717 14.97 17.30 -10.33
C GLY A 717 13.90 16.71 -11.25
N ASP A 718 13.59 15.44 -11.15
CA ASP A 718 12.66 14.77 -12.06
C ASP A 718 11.19 15.25 -11.91
N PRO A 719 10.68 15.59 -10.71
CA PRO A 719 9.33 16.12 -10.56
C PRO A 719 9.03 17.38 -11.39
N SER A 720 10.03 18.23 -11.63
CA SER A 720 9.88 19.47 -12.39
C SER A 720 10.06 19.31 -13.90
N SER A 721 10.40 18.13 -14.40
CA SER A 721 10.62 17.88 -15.82
C SER A 721 9.29 17.81 -16.59
N THR A 722 9.14 18.68 -17.57
CA THR A 722 7.98 18.74 -18.48
C THR A 722 8.23 18.14 -19.86
N VAL A 723 9.35 17.45 -20.02
CA VAL A 723 9.74 16.84 -21.31
C VAL A 723 8.71 15.80 -21.72
N GLY A 724 8.19 15.92 -22.95
CA GLY A 724 7.25 14.94 -23.52
C GLY A 724 7.90 13.55 -23.64
N GLN A 725 7.13 12.52 -23.34
CA GLN A 725 7.59 11.14 -23.36
C GLN A 725 6.72 10.31 -24.33
N THR A 726 7.17 9.10 -24.65
CA THR A 726 6.62 8.30 -25.74
C THR A 726 6.44 6.84 -25.32
N LEU A 727 5.34 6.22 -25.77
CA LEU A 727 5.12 4.78 -25.73
C LEU A 727 5.57 4.16 -27.06
N PHE A 728 6.18 2.99 -27.01
CA PHE A 728 6.72 2.28 -28.14
C PHE A 728 6.29 0.81 -28.19
N GLY A 729 5.96 0.31 -29.38
CA GLY A 729 5.92 -1.10 -29.72
C GLY A 729 6.89 -1.35 -30.88
N ILE A 730 8.00 -2.06 -30.64
CA ILE A 730 9.10 -2.22 -31.59
C ILE A 730 9.25 -3.68 -32.01
N ILE A 731 9.36 -3.93 -33.32
CA ILE A 731 9.57 -5.26 -33.89
C ILE A 731 11.08 -5.49 -34.12
N ASP A 732 11.66 -6.48 -33.45
CA ASP A 732 13.00 -6.98 -33.75
C ASP A 732 12.94 -7.99 -34.91
N ASN A 733 13.30 -7.55 -36.11
CA ASN A 733 13.35 -8.41 -37.29
C ASN A 733 14.69 -9.13 -37.50
N GLY A 734 15.58 -9.09 -36.49
CA GLY A 734 16.90 -9.74 -36.52
C GLY A 734 17.92 -9.09 -37.46
N SER A 735 17.63 -7.92 -38.08
CA SER A 735 18.54 -7.28 -39.05
C SER A 735 19.82 -6.70 -38.40
N GLY A 736 19.86 -6.56 -37.09
CA GLY A 736 20.94 -5.90 -36.35
C GLY A 736 21.00 -4.38 -36.55
N SER A 737 20.06 -3.79 -37.30
CA SER A 737 20.02 -2.34 -37.54
C SER A 737 19.40 -1.63 -36.30
N THR A 738 20.02 -0.55 -35.87
CA THR A 738 19.48 0.33 -34.84
C THR A 738 18.29 1.11 -35.37
N LEU A 739 17.18 1.10 -34.64
CA LEU A 739 15.97 1.86 -34.95
C LEU A 739 15.97 3.21 -34.21
N PHE A 740 15.26 4.17 -34.80
CA PHE A 740 14.98 5.48 -34.23
C PHE A 740 13.46 5.69 -34.22
N ALA A 741 13.00 6.69 -33.45
CA ALA A 741 11.58 6.99 -33.40
C ALA A 741 10.95 7.33 -34.76
N THR A 742 11.75 7.84 -35.71
CA THR A 742 11.35 8.15 -37.09
C THR A 742 11.13 6.91 -37.97
N ASP A 743 11.62 5.74 -37.58
CA ASP A 743 11.45 4.48 -38.31
C ASP A 743 10.14 3.76 -37.96
N LEU A 744 9.40 4.32 -36.98
CA LEU A 744 8.18 3.74 -36.43
C LEU A 744 6.95 4.52 -36.91
N VAL A 745 5.83 3.80 -37.04
CA VAL A 745 4.56 4.41 -37.42
C VAL A 745 4.04 5.25 -36.28
N ASP A 746 3.74 6.51 -36.52
CA ASP A 746 3.17 7.42 -35.54
C ASP A 746 1.66 7.20 -35.40
N GLN A 747 1.26 6.70 -34.27
CA GLN A 747 -0.12 6.42 -33.89
C GLN A 747 -0.69 7.47 -32.91
N THR A 748 -0.04 8.62 -32.74
CA THR A 748 -0.41 9.62 -31.72
C THR A 748 -1.80 10.18 -31.96
N THR A 749 -2.08 10.68 -33.19
CA THR A 749 -3.31 11.42 -33.50
C THR A 749 -4.27 10.67 -34.42
N SER A 750 -3.81 9.61 -35.06
CA SER A 750 -4.63 8.76 -35.93
C SER A 750 -4.03 7.37 -36.00
N ILE A 751 -4.85 6.34 -36.24
CA ILE A 751 -4.37 5.00 -36.45
C ILE A 751 -4.01 4.81 -37.92
N THR A 752 -2.76 4.45 -38.14
CA THR A 752 -2.24 4.05 -39.47
C THR A 752 -1.96 2.55 -39.44
N PRO A 753 -2.57 1.75 -40.33
CA PRO A 753 -2.33 0.32 -40.36
C PRO A 753 -0.85 0.00 -40.53
N LEU A 754 -0.34 -0.94 -39.74
CA LEU A 754 1.00 -1.47 -39.92
C LEU A 754 1.05 -2.41 -41.13
N THR A 755 2.11 -2.30 -41.94
CA THR A 755 2.38 -3.19 -43.06
C THR A 755 3.43 -4.23 -42.70
N SER A 756 3.63 -5.25 -43.56
CA SER A 756 4.65 -6.28 -43.32
C SER A 756 6.09 -5.72 -43.25
N GLY A 757 6.31 -4.52 -43.77
CA GLY A 757 7.59 -3.80 -43.69
C GLY A 757 7.73 -2.88 -42.50
N SER A 758 6.66 -2.63 -41.73
CA SER A 758 6.69 -1.77 -40.55
C SER A 758 7.59 -2.36 -39.48
N ARG A 759 8.26 -1.46 -38.74
CA ARG A 759 9.18 -1.81 -37.64
C ARG A 759 8.56 -1.58 -36.27
N GLY A 760 7.25 -1.30 -36.21
CA GLY A 760 6.49 -1.05 -35.01
C GLY A 760 5.80 0.30 -35.01
N TRP A 761 5.35 0.73 -33.86
CA TRP A 761 4.56 1.94 -33.64
C TRP A 761 5.08 2.77 -32.49
N ARG A 762 4.67 4.04 -32.43
CA ARG A 762 4.90 4.94 -31.30
C ARG A 762 3.69 5.82 -31.03
N ILE A 763 3.52 6.24 -29.77
CA ILE A 763 2.48 7.16 -29.31
C ILE A 763 3.13 8.19 -28.39
N ASN A 764 3.05 9.47 -28.72
CA ASN A 764 3.48 10.53 -27.82
C ASN A 764 2.40 10.76 -26.77
N MET A 765 2.77 10.72 -25.49
CA MET A 765 1.84 10.98 -24.38
C MET A 765 1.41 12.46 -24.39
N SER A 766 0.15 12.71 -24.07
CA SER A 766 -0.47 14.03 -24.24
C SER A 766 -0.34 14.96 -23.04
N ASN A 767 -0.17 14.41 -21.83
CA ASN A 767 -0.11 15.23 -20.63
C ASN A 767 1.31 15.74 -20.37
N THR A 768 1.43 16.98 -19.92
CA THR A 768 2.74 17.59 -19.66
C THR A 768 3.50 16.82 -18.59
N GLY A 769 4.72 16.38 -18.92
CA GLY A 769 5.58 15.63 -18.02
C GLY A 769 5.16 14.19 -17.76
N GLU A 770 4.10 13.70 -18.42
CA GLU A 770 3.65 12.30 -18.32
C GLU A 770 4.75 11.33 -18.76
N ARG A 771 4.94 10.25 -18.00
CA ARG A 771 6.05 9.31 -18.18
C ARG A 771 5.68 7.91 -17.73
N VAL A 772 6.42 6.90 -18.22
CA VAL A 772 6.33 5.51 -17.77
C VAL A 772 7.49 5.21 -16.82
N ILE A 773 7.19 4.86 -15.60
CA ILE A 773 8.18 4.54 -14.55
C ILE A 773 7.93 3.19 -13.89
N ARG A 774 6.86 2.52 -14.26
CA ARG A 774 6.44 1.21 -13.76
C ARG A 774 6.24 0.24 -14.92
N SER A 775 6.33 -1.05 -14.62
CA SER A 775 6.15 -2.11 -15.62
C SER A 775 4.72 -2.09 -16.18
N ALA A 776 4.60 -2.48 -17.44
CA ALA A 776 3.30 -2.74 -18.05
C ALA A 776 2.87 -4.19 -17.83
N ALA A 777 1.58 -4.50 -18.07
CA ALA A 777 1.07 -5.85 -18.21
C ALA A 777 0.57 -6.07 -19.64
N LEU A 778 0.72 -7.28 -20.16
CA LEU A 778 0.15 -7.71 -21.43
C LEU A 778 -0.75 -8.92 -21.21
N ILE A 779 -2.04 -8.77 -21.49
CA ILE A 779 -3.06 -9.79 -21.24
C ILE A 779 -3.88 -9.93 -22.51
N SER A 780 -3.92 -11.14 -23.08
CA SER A 780 -4.75 -11.45 -24.25
C SER A 780 -4.58 -10.50 -25.45
N GLY A 781 -3.37 -9.94 -25.63
CA GLY A 781 -3.10 -8.98 -26.70
C GLY A 781 -3.41 -7.53 -26.33
N ILE A 782 -3.79 -7.25 -25.11
CA ILE A 782 -4.03 -5.91 -24.59
C ILE A 782 -2.91 -5.49 -23.65
N LEU A 783 -2.31 -4.34 -23.91
CA LEU A 783 -1.30 -3.69 -23.07
C LEU A 783 -1.97 -2.79 -22.04
N TYR A 784 -1.60 -2.95 -20.78
CA TYR A 784 -1.98 -2.08 -19.68
C TYR A 784 -0.73 -1.37 -19.18
N ILE A 785 -0.60 -0.09 -19.48
CA ILE A 785 0.60 0.69 -19.21
C ILE A 785 0.26 1.79 -18.21
N PRO A 786 0.66 1.69 -16.95
CA PRO A 786 0.51 2.79 -15.99
C PRO A 786 1.46 3.93 -16.35
N THR A 787 0.93 5.15 -16.39
CA THR A 787 1.72 6.36 -16.61
C THR A 787 1.52 7.34 -15.45
N PHE A 788 2.45 8.28 -15.33
CA PHE A 788 2.46 9.24 -14.24
C PHE A 788 2.96 10.60 -14.71
N ALA A 789 2.23 11.66 -14.43
CA ALA A 789 2.67 13.03 -14.60
C ALA A 789 2.90 13.66 -13.24
N PRO A 790 4.16 13.92 -12.85
CA PRO A 790 4.45 14.55 -11.58
C PRO A 790 3.96 15.98 -11.55
N THR A 791 3.61 16.45 -10.36
CA THR A 791 3.32 17.86 -10.08
C THR A 791 4.19 18.34 -8.94
N THR A 792 4.56 19.61 -8.99
CA THR A 792 5.19 20.31 -7.88
C THR A 792 4.15 20.95 -6.95
N ALA A 793 2.85 20.83 -7.27
CA ALA A 793 1.80 21.31 -6.41
C ALA A 793 1.85 20.58 -5.08
N ALA A 794 1.87 21.32 -3.98
CA ALA A 794 1.77 20.77 -2.65
C ALA A 794 0.47 19.95 -2.55
N CYS A 795 0.52 18.81 -1.87
CA CYS A 795 -0.63 17.96 -1.56
C CYS A 795 -1.20 17.09 -2.70
N ALA A 796 -0.65 17.12 -3.89
CA ALA A 796 -1.16 16.35 -5.03
C ALA A 796 -0.58 14.91 -5.11
N GLY A 797 -0.16 14.32 -3.98
CA GLY A 797 0.38 12.94 -3.96
C GLY A 797 1.57 12.71 -4.90
N GLY A 798 2.32 13.78 -5.24
CA GLY A 798 3.41 13.76 -6.20
C GLY A 798 2.98 13.91 -7.67
N GLY A 799 1.69 13.80 -8.01
CA GLY A 799 1.17 13.92 -9.38
C GLY A 799 -0.06 13.07 -9.65
N GLN A 800 -0.44 12.98 -10.92
CA GLN A 800 -1.59 12.21 -11.39
C GLN A 800 -1.15 11.03 -12.24
N SER A 801 -1.93 9.97 -12.24
CA SER A 801 -1.69 8.76 -13.04
C SER A 801 -2.81 8.46 -14.01
N TRP A 802 -2.44 7.79 -15.09
CA TRP A 802 -3.34 7.26 -16.10
C TRP A 802 -3.00 5.79 -16.34
N LEU A 803 -3.98 5.07 -16.84
CA LEU A 803 -3.80 3.73 -17.37
C LEU A 803 -4.03 3.78 -18.90
N TYR A 804 -3.00 3.51 -19.68
CA TYR A 804 -3.16 3.26 -21.09
C TYR A 804 -3.55 1.80 -21.32
N THR A 805 -4.59 1.61 -22.12
CA THR A 805 -5.08 0.31 -22.56
C THR A 805 -4.99 0.28 -24.09
N LEU A 806 -4.09 -0.54 -24.63
CA LEU A 806 -3.73 -0.52 -26.05
C LEU A 806 -3.77 -1.93 -26.65
N ASP A 807 -4.22 -2.04 -27.89
CA ASP A 807 -3.95 -3.23 -28.69
C ASP A 807 -2.44 -3.34 -28.92
N PHE A 808 -1.87 -4.51 -28.65
CA PHE A 808 -0.43 -4.73 -28.69
C PHE A 808 0.14 -4.62 -30.12
N ALA A 809 -0.66 -5.00 -31.13
CA ALA A 809 -0.19 -5.06 -32.51
C ALA A 809 0.06 -3.66 -33.11
N ASP A 810 -0.82 -2.68 -32.84
CA ASP A 810 -0.76 -1.38 -33.50
C ASP A 810 -0.90 -0.16 -32.60
N GLY A 811 -1.16 -0.37 -31.28
CA GLY A 811 -1.35 0.72 -30.32
C GLY A 811 -2.71 1.41 -30.40
N SER A 812 -3.70 0.86 -31.10
CA SER A 812 -5.07 1.36 -31.10
C SER A 812 -5.77 1.10 -29.76
N ALA A 813 -6.93 1.72 -29.54
CA ALA A 813 -7.79 1.37 -28.43
C ALA A 813 -8.36 -0.06 -28.65
N PRO A 814 -8.37 -0.92 -27.63
CA PRO A 814 -8.93 -2.26 -27.77
C PRO A 814 -10.44 -2.19 -28.03
N ASP A 815 -10.95 -3.10 -28.85
CA ASP A 815 -12.36 -3.22 -29.19
C ASP A 815 -13.14 -3.84 -28.02
N ARG A 816 -13.31 -3.07 -26.94
CA ARG A 816 -14.07 -3.48 -25.73
C ARG A 816 -15.57 -3.21 -25.86
N TYR A 817 -15.95 -2.32 -26.78
CA TYR A 817 -17.34 -1.89 -26.89
C TYR A 817 -17.95 -2.46 -28.18
N ALA A 818 -19.00 -3.25 -28.05
CA ALA A 818 -19.74 -3.77 -29.19
C ALA A 818 -20.23 -2.59 -30.09
N GLY A 819 -19.62 -2.44 -31.26
CA GLY A 819 -19.87 -1.35 -32.18
C GLY A 819 -18.77 -0.31 -32.35
N GLY A 820 -17.62 -0.46 -31.67
CA GLY A 820 -16.43 0.33 -31.90
C GLY A 820 -15.67 -0.15 -33.15
N GLU A 821 -15.36 0.74 -34.07
CA GLU A 821 -14.43 0.42 -35.16
C GLU A 821 -13.04 0.17 -34.56
N ASN A 822 -12.45 -0.99 -34.79
CA ASN A 822 -11.04 -1.28 -34.55
C ASN A 822 -10.23 -0.24 -35.32
N ASN A 823 -9.77 0.82 -34.70
CA ASN A 823 -8.88 1.86 -35.24
C ASN A 823 -9.10 3.22 -34.55
N SER A 824 -9.59 3.23 -33.30
CA SER A 824 -9.81 4.48 -32.55
C SER A 824 -8.62 4.85 -31.69
N ILE A 825 -8.32 6.14 -31.63
CA ILE A 825 -7.45 6.72 -30.60
C ILE A 825 -8.23 7.05 -29.31
N ASN A 826 -9.55 7.12 -29.40
CA ASN A 826 -10.42 7.41 -28.25
C ASN A 826 -10.52 6.21 -27.32
N GLY A 827 -10.44 6.44 -26.01
CA GLY A 827 -10.51 5.38 -25.01
C GLY A 827 -9.21 4.63 -24.74
N ARG A 828 -8.07 5.11 -25.29
CA ARG A 828 -6.74 4.51 -25.03
C ARG A 828 -6.27 4.70 -23.63
N ASN A 829 -6.65 5.77 -22.95
CA ASN A 829 -6.20 6.11 -21.61
C ASN A 829 -7.37 6.53 -20.72
N GLN A 830 -7.22 6.24 -19.46
CA GLN A 830 -8.17 6.57 -18.40
C GLN A 830 -7.40 7.21 -17.25
N SER A 831 -7.96 8.29 -16.68
CA SER A 831 -7.40 8.88 -15.47
C SER A 831 -7.66 7.96 -14.28
N MET A 832 -6.61 7.68 -13.51
CA MET A 832 -6.65 6.83 -12.32
C MET A 832 -6.52 7.64 -11.02
N GLY A 833 -6.54 8.98 -11.13
CA GLY A 833 -6.46 9.89 -9.98
C GLY A 833 -5.02 10.16 -9.52
N ASP A 834 -4.92 10.64 -8.28
CA ASP A 834 -3.66 11.10 -7.70
C ASP A 834 -2.76 9.95 -7.23
N GLY A 835 -1.46 10.19 -7.31
CA GLY A 835 -0.42 9.27 -6.89
C GLY A 835 0.17 8.43 -8.02
N ILE A 836 1.27 7.73 -7.75
CA ILE A 836 1.94 6.83 -8.69
C ILE A 836 1.29 5.47 -8.62
N LEU A 837 0.87 4.91 -9.76
CA LEU A 837 0.42 3.52 -9.82
C LEU A 837 1.62 2.57 -9.71
N ALA A 838 1.45 1.49 -8.96
CA ALA A 838 2.37 0.36 -8.93
C ALA A 838 2.26 -0.48 -10.23
N ASP A 839 3.12 -1.48 -10.37
CA ASP A 839 3.02 -2.44 -11.45
C ASP A 839 1.66 -3.15 -11.39
N PRO A 840 0.94 -3.32 -12.52
CA PRO A 840 -0.36 -3.97 -12.54
C PRO A 840 -0.28 -5.43 -12.08
N ALA A 841 -1.16 -5.82 -11.17
CA ALA A 841 -1.33 -7.20 -10.74
C ALA A 841 -2.61 -7.79 -11.33
N VAL A 842 -2.54 -9.02 -11.82
CA VAL A 842 -3.62 -9.64 -12.62
C VAL A 842 -4.25 -10.78 -11.85
N ASP A 843 -5.54 -10.70 -11.63
CA ASP A 843 -6.38 -11.79 -11.15
C ASP A 843 -7.16 -12.40 -12.33
N LEU A 844 -6.60 -13.45 -12.91
CA LEU A 844 -7.20 -14.13 -14.07
C LEU A 844 -8.46 -14.93 -13.72
N VAL A 845 -8.60 -15.38 -12.48
CA VAL A 845 -9.75 -16.18 -12.04
C VAL A 845 -11.00 -15.30 -11.89
N ASN A 846 -10.81 -14.11 -11.33
CA ASN A 846 -11.91 -13.16 -11.12
C ASN A 846 -11.94 -12.07 -12.20
N GLU A 847 -11.13 -12.21 -13.25
CA GLU A 847 -11.10 -11.31 -14.42
C GLU A 847 -10.87 -9.84 -14.03
N GLN A 848 -9.98 -9.59 -13.03
CA GLN A 848 -9.68 -8.26 -12.52
C GLN A 848 -8.21 -7.87 -12.74
N LEU A 849 -7.97 -6.63 -13.13
CA LEU A 849 -6.68 -5.96 -13.04
C LEU A 849 -6.67 -5.12 -11.76
N LEU A 850 -5.65 -5.28 -10.95
CA LEU A 850 -5.50 -4.62 -9.66
C LEU A 850 -4.34 -3.64 -9.72
N LEU A 851 -4.58 -2.40 -9.33
CA LEU A 851 -3.64 -1.30 -9.38
C LEU A 851 -3.61 -0.59 -8.02
N GLN A 852 -2.46 -0.48 -7.41
CA GLN A 852 -2.28 0.29 -6.19
C GLN A 852 -1.64 1.63 -6.49
N SER A 853 -2.20 2.72 -5.97
CA SER A 853 -1.56 4.03 -6.04
C SER A 853 -0.60 4.25 -4.86
N SER A 854 0.36 5.16 -5.01
CA SER A 854 1.24 5.58 -3.91
C SER A 854 0.49 6.25 -2.75
N ASN A 855 -0.79 6.56 -2.91
CA ASN A 855 -1.69 7.03 -1.85
C ASN A 855 -2.41 5.88 -1.13
N ALA A 856 -1.92 4.64 -1.28
CA ALA A 856 -2.46 3.42 -0.71
C ALA A 856 -3.91 3.09 -1.13
N VAL A 857 -4.41 3.67 -2.22
CA VAL A 857 -5.71 3.34 -2.81
C VAL A 857 -5.53 2.14 -3.74
N LEU A 858 -6.34 1.11 -3.57
CA LEU A 858 -6.38 -0.06 -4.45
C LEU A 858 -7.55 0.09 -5.42
N LEU A 859 -7.22 0.13 -6.70
CA LEU A 859 -8.15 0.28 -7.82
C LEU A 859 -8.32 -1.06 -8.54
N THR A 860 -9.50 -1.32 -9.07
CA THR A 860 -9.81 -2.52 -9.85
C THR A 860 -10.36 -2.15 -11.21
N GLU A 861 -9.90 -2.85 -12.25
CA GLU A 861 -10.43 -2.77 -13.61
C GLU A 861 -10.94 -4.15 -14.05
N ASP A 862 -12.12 -4.20 -14.65
CA ASP A 862 -12.68 -5.42 -15.22
C ASP A 862 -12.02 -5.73 -16.57
N ILE A 863 -11.41 -6.90 -16.68
CA ILE A 863 -10.76 -7.39 -17.90
C ILE A 863 -11.49 -8.58 -18.56
N SER A 864 -12.71 -8.86 -18.12
CA SER A 864 -13.52 -10.00 -18.61
C SER A 864 -13.74 -9.96 -20.13
N ALA A 865 -13.94 -8.76 -20.71
CA ALA A 865 -14.09 -8.58 -22.14
C ALA A 865 -12.82 -8.90 -22.92
N ASP A 866 -11.65 -8.63 -22.33
CA ASP A 866 -10.34 -8.83 -22.95
C ASP A 866 -9.95 -10.32 -22.92
N LEU A 867 -10.29 -11.03 -21.85
CA LEU A 867 -10.02 -12.46 -21.71
C LEU A 867 -10.83 -13.32 -22.68
N LYS A 868 -12.03 -12.89 -23.05
CA LYS A 868 -12.87 -13.60 -24.05
C LYS A 868 -12.29 -13.64 -25.46
N LYS A 869 -11.32 -12.77 -25.76
CA LYS A 869 -10.60 -12.76 -27.06
C LYS A 869 -9.44 -13.74 -27.12
N LEU A 870 -9.23 -14.58 -26.12
CA LEU A 870 -8.22 -15.65 -26.12
C LEU A 870 -8.46 -16.64 -27.27
N LEU A 871 -8.10 -16.24 -28.47
CA LEU A 871 -7.64 -17.19 -29.47
C LEU A 871 -6.30 -17.71 -28.93
N VAL A 872 -6.20 -19.02 -28.79
CA VAL A 872 -5.05 -19.79 -28.29
C VAL A 872 -3.80 -19.48 -29.15
N ARG A 873 -3.28 -18.26 -29.14
CA ARG A 873 -2.07 -17.83 -29.85
C ARG A 873 -0.85 -17.72 -28.97
N SER A 874 -1.00 -17.75 -27.64
CA SER A 874 0.17 -17.65 -26.76
C SER A 874 0.06 -18.47 -25.48
N TRP A 875 0.09 -19.76 -25.64
CA TRP A 875 0.40 -20.69 -24.55
C TRP A 875 1.77 -20.44 -23.89
N ARG A 876 2.53 -19.47 -24.40
CA ARG A 876 3.97 -19.37 -24.17
C ARG A 876 4.43 -18.04 -23.60
N GLN A 877 3.52 -17.16 -23.15
CA GLN A 877 3.93 -16.13 -22.24
C GLN A 877 4.33 -16.78 -20.94
N LYS A 878 5.63 -16.99 -20.81
CA LYS A 878 6.20 -17.40 -19.53
C LYS A 878 5.91 -16.29 -18.53
N TRP A 879 5.16 -16.62 -17.55
CA TRP A 879 5.04 -15.84 -16.35
C TRP A 879 6.42 -15.70 -15.72
N ASN A 880 7.07 -14.60 -15.93
CA ASN A 880 8.33 -14.24 -15.27
C ASN A 880 8.06 -13.38 -14.04
#